data_c10174a4c53dbee458779154c5353698
#
_entry.id   c10174a4c53dbee458779154c5353698
#
_cell.length_a   1.000
_cell.length_b   1.000
_cell.length_c   1.000
_cell.angle_alpha   90.00
_cell.angle_beta   90.00
_cell.angle_gamma   90.00
#
_symmetry.space_group_name_H-M   'P 1'
#
loop_
_entity.id
_entity.type
_entity.pdbx_description
1 polymer ?
#
loop_
_entity_poly.entity_id
_entity_poly.type
_entity_poly.pdbx_seq_one_letter_code
_entity_poly.pdbx_strand_id
1 'polypeptide(L)'
;MRIEYQKPWFLKSKSSETNILVNRNFSLSVSFKVEKNYKKDDKIGFLGIPGKNFGISYDYEVDAFVFEFWTKKPEGEPEFHCFVYDHINETILAKGVTISITFDGSNFILYKDFKVFDTITINNPLIDDYNNEPLYLGCHNLDSLVRRHACYTEMDITHLSIFDGVIPMVFLKSYVLGEIPLITGQHINQVLCYFTFEDNTSEDLLIYDGVKDLYFLKKRNKMSMVGFKLAKDKLDAVGCGFCLAKWTQVTMHLHNGTTHSCHHPIPHKVGLEEISRNPTALHNSKVKKQARKEMLEGKRPSECGYCWNVEDNTNSYSDRVFKSSEPWSEPHFDDIAKSDWRDDYNPKYVEVSFSNTCNFKCAYCGPEYSSKWMEEVTEHGAYMLSHEYNGLRRLEENKTKPYKHTEHNPYVEAFWEWWPDMYNSLDTFRITGGEPLLSKDTWKVLDYIIESENPNKELKLSINSNLGVPDELVDKLILKLDQIIKEERIKEVIIFTSCDAYGTQAEYSRYGMEFDRVFNNIDKILTKLEKVTVVIMSTFNVFSVYSYEKLIKKVYSYKVKHFNTVRYWNSPLILDTSFLRFPDFLSFRILKDYLDVEYFERWEKYMKFNSTFRSLNFHKTQDINDVGFSTKEIEKITRIKEMFVTDAESPERTFERCKLDFLNFIREYEKRRGMKCEEYFPELSKFIKDIEYENKI
;
A
#
# COMPACT_ATOMS: atom_id res chain seq x y z
N MET A 1 -5.91 -15.86 11.52
CA MET A 1 -6.24 -17.04 10.72
C MET A 1 -7.06 -17.97 11.59
N ARG A 2 -8.26 -18.34 11.18
CA ARG A 2 -9.11 -19.31 11.88
C ARG A 2 -8.90 -20.67 11.25
N ILE A 3 -8.56 -21.65 12.06
CA ILE A 3 -8.47 -23.06 11.66
C ILE A 3 -9.76 -23.74 12.10
N GLU A 4 -10.58 -24.20 11.14
CA GLU A 4 -11.90 -24.81 11.44
C GLU A 4 -11.82 -26.34 11.54
N TYR A 5 -12.52 -26.90 12.55
CA TYR A 5 -12.50 -28.33 12.92
C TYR A 5 -13.00 -29.32 11.85
N GLN A 6 -13.81 -28.90 10.88
CA GLN A 6 -14.44 -29.82 9.92
C GLN A 6 -13.57 -30.21 8.73
N LYS A 7 -12.38 -29.60 8.58
CA LYS A 7 -11.40 -29.96 7.54
C LYS A 7 -10.02 -30.02 8.17
N PRO A 8 -9.24 -31.09 7.94
CA PRO A 8 -7.88 -31.18 8.48
C PRO A 8 -6.99 -30.15 7.78
N TRP A 9 -6.85 -28.97 8.36
CA TRP A 9 -5.95 -27.93 7.90
C TRP A 9 -4.74 -27.88 8.82
N PHE A 10 -3.60 -28.21 8.25
CA PHE A 10 -2.30 -27.90 8.80
C PHE A 10 -1.49 -27.19 7.74
N LEU A 11 -0.68 -26.25 8.15
CA LEU A 11 0.26 -25.62 7.26
C LEU A 11 1.53 -26.47 7.24
N LYS A 12 1.85 -26.98 6.06
CA LYS A 12 3.02 -27.80 5.81
C LYS A 12 4.05 -26.99 5.03
N SER A 13 5.29 -26.98 5.47
CA SER A 13 6.37 -26.43 4.66
C SER A 13 6.57 -27.24 3.38
N LYS A 14 6.82 -26.58 2.25
CA LYS A 14 6.95 -27.25 0.95
C LYS A 14 8.25 -28.00 0.75
N SER A 15 9.29 -27.73 1.54
CA SER A 15 10.61 -28.30 1.34
C SER A 15 10.96 -29.26 2.47
N SER A 16 11.42 -30.43 2.08
CA SER A 16 12.03 -31.43 2.97
C SER A 16 13.39 -30.98 3.54
N GLU A 17 13.91 -29.85 3.12
CA GLU A 17 15.23 -29.33 3.50
C GLU A 17 15.18 -28.35 4.69
N THR A 18 14.02 -28.21 5.35
CA THR A 18 13.83 -27.24 6.44
C THR A 18 14.20 -27.79 7.81
N ASN A 19 15.48 -27.95 8.05
CA ASN A 19 16.03 -28.09 9.39
C ASN A 19 16.05 -26.75 10.13
N ILE A 20 14.87 -26.19 10.42
CA ILE A 20 14.76 -24.89 11.10
C ILE A 20 15.23 -24.98 12.56
N LEU A 21 15.16 -26.17 13.19
CA LEU A 21 15.28 -26.31 14.63
C LEU A 21 16.36 -27.31 15.08
N VAL A 22 17.24 -27.79 14.21
CA VAL A 22 18.21 -28.83 14.59
C VAL A 22 19.62 -28.29 14.73
N ASN A 23 20.21 -28.52 15.92
CA ASN A 23 21.60 -28.22 16.28
C ASN A 23 22.04 -26.74 16.13
N ARG A 24 21.09 -25.80 16.10
CA ARG A 24 21.39 -24.36 16.06
C ARG A 24 20.65 -23.65 17.17
N ASN A 25 21.22 -22.57 17.61
CA ASN A 25 20.52 -21.62 18.47
C ASN A 25 19.33 -21.05 17.71
N PHE A 26 18.16 -20.95 18.33
CA PHE A 26 16.99 -20.37 17.69
C PHE A 26 16.12 -19.58 18.66
N SER A 27 15.24 -18.76 18.11
CA SER A 27 14.16 -18.11 18.85
C SER A 27 12.86 -18.32 18.09
N LEU A 28 11.82 -18.70 18.81
CA LEU A 28 10.48 -18.96 18.32
C LEU A 28 9.49 -18.13 19.12
N SER A 29 8.49 -17.54 18.48
CA SER A 29 7.32 -16.96 19.15
C SER A 29 6.05 -17.23 18.38
N VAL A 30 5.00 -17.63 19.08
CA VAL A 30 3.66 -17.81 18.52
C VAL A 30 2.62 -17.19 19.45
N SER A 31 1.73 -16.38 18.87
CA SER A 31 0.59 -15.79 19.57
C SER A 31 -0.69 -16.40 19.02
N PHE A 32 -1.49 -16.97 19.89
CA PHE A 32 -2.72 -17.68 19.51
C PHE A 32 -3.81 -17.58 20.56
N LYS A 33 -5.06 -17.82 20.13
CA LYS A 33 -6.25 -17.92 20.96
C LYS A 33 -7.04 -19.16 20.56
N VAL A 34 -7.56 -19.88 21.54
CA VAL A 34 -8.36 -21.09 21.33
C VAL A 34 -9.81 -20.83 21.72
N GLU A 35 -10.78 -21.19 20.86
CA GLU A 35 -12.21 -21.05 21.17
C GLU A 35 -12.76 -22.24 21.99
N LYS A 36 -13.74 -21.98 22.84
CA LYS A 36 -14.23 -22.86 23.92
C LYS A 36 -15.13 -24.05 23.50
N ASN A 37 -14.98 -24.72 22.38
CA ASN A 37 -15.96 -25.73 21.93
C ASN A 37 -15.39 -27.15 21.72
N TYR A 38 -14.57 -27.66 22.64
CA TYR A 38 -13.92 -28.98 22.47
C TYR A 38 -14.45 -30.07 23.38
N LYS A 39 -14.39 -31.32 22.87
CA LYS A 39 -14.61 -32.52 23.69
C LYS A 39 -13.37 -32.80 24.52
N LYS A 40 -13.55 -33.18 25.78
CA LYS A 40 -12.53 -33.34 26.80
C LYS A 40 -11.38 -34.34 26.53
N ASP A 41 -11.39 -35.04 25.41
CA ASP A 41 -10.45 -36.15 25.17
C ASP A 41 -9.37 -35.85 24.13
N ASP A 42 -9.16 -34.56 23.80
CA ASP A 42 -8.32 -34.16 22.67
C ASP A 42 -7.08 -33.34 23.10
N LYS A 43 -5.91 -33.66 22.49
CA LYS A 43 -4.71 -32.80 22.52
C LYS A 43 -4.75 -31.81 21.36
N ILE A 44 -4.41 -30.55 21.63
CA ILE A 44 -4.31 -29.50 20.63
C ILE A 44 -2.84 -29.27 20.31
N GLY A 45 -2.42 -29.55 19.08
CA GLY A 45 -1.10 -29.21 18.60
C GLY A 45 -1.04 -27.76 18.09
N PHE A 46 -0.11 -26.95 18.60
CA PHE A 46 0.11 -25.58 18.13
C PHE A 46 1.19 -25.51 17.06
N LEU A 47 2.30 -26.18 17.32
CA LEU A 47 3.46 -26.22 16.43
C LEU A 47 4.24 -27.51 16.67
N GLY A 48 4.71 -28.16 15.62
CA GLY A 48 5.53 -29.35 15.79
C GLY A 48 6.12 -29.90 14.51
N ILE A 49 7.07 -30.83 14.68
CA ILE A 49 7.63 -31.65 13.62
C ILE A 49 7.09 -33.07 13.83
N PRO A 50 6.16 -33.56 13.00
CA PRO A 50 5.52 -34.86 13.17
C PRO A 50 6.51 -36.01 13.12
N GLY A 51 6.36 -36.93 14.07
CA GLY A 51 7.13 -38.18 14.13
C GLY A 51 8.48 -38.12 14.80
N LYS A 52 8.99 -36.91 15.12
CA LYS A 52 10.35 -36.77 15.69
C LYS A 52 10.54 -35.66 16.74
N ASN A 53 9.47 -35.32 17.44
CA ASN A 53 9.67 -34.94 18.83
C ASN A 53 10.20 -33.54 19.14
N PHE A 54 9.80 -32.53 18.41
CA PHE A 54 9.66 -31.19 18.90
C PHE A 54 8.20 -30.79 18.72
N GLY A 55 7.56 -30.40 19.81
CA GLY A 55 6.16 -30.02 19.75
C GLY A 55 5.74 -29.11 20.90
N ILE A 56 4.80 -28.25 20.56
CA ILE A 56 4.08 -27.39 21.50
C ILE A 56 2.61 -27.76 21.37
N SER A 57 1.99 -28.21 22.45
CA SER A 57 0.59 -28.64 22.47
C SER A 57 -0.11 -28.23 23.75
N TYR A 58 -1.42 -28.39 23.76
CA TYR A 58 -2.23 -28.34 24.97
C TYR A 58 -2.96 -29.67 25.13
N ASP A 59 -2.92 -30.20 26.35
CA ASP A 59 -3.55 -31.47 26.70
C ASP A 59 -4.75 -31.20 27.62
N TYR A 60 -5.94 -31.53 27.12
CA TYR A 60 -7.20 -31.34 27.87
C TYR A 60 -7.40 -32.30 29.01
N GLU A 61 -6.78 -33.50 28.98
CA GLU A 61 -6.90 -34.45 30.10
C GLU A 61 -6.26 -33.91 31.38
N VAL A 62 -5.17 -33.19 31.22
CA VAL A 62 -4.40 -32.60 32.34
C VAL A 62 -4.60 -31.10 32.48
N ASP A 63 -5.40 -30.48 31.62
CA ASP A 63 -5.64 -29.02 31.55
C ASP A 63 -4.34 -28.20 31.55
N ALA A 64 -3.39 -28.56 30.65
CA ALA A 64 -2.06 -28.00 30.70
C ALA A 64 -1.41 -27.82 29.32
N PHE A 65 -0.57 -26.80 29.19
CA PHE A 65 0.35 -26.60 28.09
C PHE A 65 1.49 -27.62 28.18
N VAL A 66 1.86 -28.20 27.03
CA VAL A 66 2.87 -29.27 26.94
C VAL A 66 3.95 -28.85 25.96
N PHE A 67 5.20 -28.96 26.37
CA PHE A 67 6.38 -28.79 25.56
C PHE A 67 7.16 -30.10 25.50
N GLU A 68 7.39 -30.62 24.29
CA GLU A 68 8.01 -31.91 24.05
C GLU A 68 9.21 -31.80 23.12
N PHE A 69 10.29 -32.54 23.41
CA PHE A 69 11.44 -32.68 22.52
C PHE A 69 12.26 -33.94 22.83
N TRP A 70 13.13 -34.33 21.91
CA TRP A 70 14.03 -35.47 22.10
C TRP A 70 15.51 -35.06 22.01
N THR A 71 16.34 -35.69 22.81
CA THR A 71 17.78 -35.50 22.79
C THR A 71 18.49 -36.78 22.36
N LYS A 72 19.67 -36.65 21.72
CA LYS A 72 20.52 -37.78 21.29
C LYS A 72 21.41 -38.19 22.46
N LYS A 73 21.34 -39.43 22.91
CA LYS A 73 22.30 -39.96 23.86
C LYS A 73 23.59 -40.32 23.13
N PRO A 74 24.77 -40.25 23.79
CA PRO A 74 26.04 -40.68 23.24
C PRO A 74 26.05 -42.18 22.85
N GLU A 75 25.31 -43.00 23.60
CA GLU A 75 25.07 -44.42 23.33
C GLU A 75 23.63 -44.76 23.70
N GLY A 76 22.93 -45.55 22.85
CA GLY A 76 21.56 -46.05 23.08
C GLY A 76 20.46 -45.29 22.35
N GLU A 77 19.21 -45.58 22.77
CA GLU A 77 18.01 -44.95 22.19
C GLU A 77 17.90 -43.47 22.59
N PRO A 78 17.31 -42.60 21.73
CA PRO A 78 17.03 -41.21 22.04
C PRO A 78 16.22 -41.05 23.33
N GLU A 79 16.41 -39.92 24.02
CA GLU A 79 15.69 -39.61 25.25
C GLU A 79 14.59 -38.60 25.00
N PHE A 80 13.37 -38.98 25.42
CA PHE A 80 12.18 -38.13 25.33
C PHE A 80 12.05 -37.27 26.56
N HIS A 81 11.77 -35.98 26.34
CA HIS A 81 11.53 -34.99 27.37
C HIS A 81 10.13 -34.39 27.16
N CYS A 82 9.34 -34.37 28.20
CA CYS A 82 7.98 -33.82 28.17
C CYS A 82 7.77 -32.96 29.42
N PHE A 83 7.44 -31.71 29.23
CA PHE A 83 7.23 -30.71 30.26
C PHE A 83 5.77 -30.24 30.23
N VAL A 84 5.09 -30.29 31.38
CA VAL A 84 3.67 -30.00 31.52
C VAL A 84 3.51 -28.77 32.39
N TYR A 85 2.75 -27.78 31.92
CA TYR A 85 2.58 -26.47 32.57
C TYR A 85 1.09 -26.18 32.81
N ASP A 86 0.58 -26.53 33.98
CA ASP A 86 -0.82 -26.39 34.42
C ASP A 86 -1.27 -24.93 34.59
N HIS A 87 -0.34 -24.01 34.75
CA HIS A 87 -0.61 -22.58 34.88
C HIS A 87 -0.90 -21.91 33.50
N ILE A 88 -0.77 -22.65 32.40
CA ILE A 88 -1.23 -22.25 31.06
C ILE A 88 -2.42 -23.16 30.69
N ASN A 89 -3.58 -22.86 31.24
CA ASN A 89 -4.79 -23.65 31.16
C ASN A 89 -5.81 -23.11 30.14
N GLU A 90 -6.93 -23.84 29.95
CA GLU A 90 -8.00 -23.48 29.02
C GLU A 90 -8.47 -22.01 29.17
N THR A 91 -8.57 -21.52 30.37
CA THR A 91 -9.00 -20.13 30.64
C THR A 91 -8.02 -19.11 30.09
N ILE A 92 -6.71 -19.39 30.09
CA ILE A 92 -5.67 -18.53 29.52
C ILE A 92 -5.67 -18.63 28.02
N LEU A 93 -5.76 -19.83 27.47
CA LEU A 93 -5.82 -20.06 26.02
C LEU A 93 -7.02 -19.36 25.39
N ALA A 94 -8.17 -19.38 26.04
CA ALA A 94 -9.39 -18.70 25.57
C ALA A 94 -9.27 -17.16 25.56
N LYS A 95 -8.36 -16.58 26.36
CA LYS A 95 -8.07 -15.14 26.35
C LYS A 95 -7.04 -14.73 25.31
N GLY A 96 -6.31 -15.68 24.74
CA GLY A 96 -5.13 -15.48 23.92
C GLY A 96 -3.84 -15.39 24.73
N VAL A 97 -2.79 -16.01 24.23
CA VAL A 97 -1.46 -16.07 24.86
C VAL A 97 -0.35 -16.01 23.80
N THR A 98 0.76 -15.42 24.17
CA THR A 98 2.01 -15.50 23.38
C THR A 98 2.98 -16.42 24.11
N ILE A 99 3.37 -17.50 23.43
CA ILE A 99 4.43 -18.40 23.89
C ILE A 99 5.67 -18.12 23.06
N SER A 100 6.79 -17.89 23.72
CA SER A 100 8.09 -17.75 23.08
C SER A 100 9.08 -18.71 23.69
N ILE A 101 9.97 -19.24 22.86
CA ILE A 101 11.03 -20.17 23.24
C ILE A 101 12.33 -19.69 22.61
N THR A 102 13.36 -19.57 23.41
CA THR A 102 14.72 -19.36 22.91
C THR A 102 15.58 -20.57 23.29
N PHE A 103 16.47 -20.99 22.38
CA PHE A 103 17.40 -22.08 22.58
C PHE A 103 18.82 -21.65 22.23
N ASP A 104 19.77 -21.82 23.18
CA ASP A 104 21.16 -21.41 23.03
C ASP A 104 22.14 -22.57 22.75
N GLY A 105 21.60 -23.74 22.46
CA GLY A 105 22.37 -24.98 22.29
C GLY A 105 22.46 -25.84 23.55
N SER A 106 22.15 -25.29 24.71
CA SER A 106 22.18 -25.98 26.01
C SER A 106 20.93 -25.72 26.87
N ASN A 107 20.32 -24.56 26.70
CA ASN A 107 19.17 -24.15 27.50
C ASN A 107 18.00 -23.75 26.62
N PHE A 108 16.83 -24.28 26.94
CA PHE A 108 15.54 -23.71 26.51
C PHE A 108 15.08 -22.72 27.58
N ILE A 109 14.75 -21.50 27.17
CA ILE A 109 14.08 -20.52 28.00
C ILE A 109 12.69 -20.30 27.45
N LEU A 110 11.66 -20.60 28.26
CA LEU A 110 10.26 -20.51 27.89
C LEU A 110 9.65 -19.24 28.47
N TYR A 111 8.91 -18.53 27.63
CA TYR A 111 8.27 -17.28 28.01
C TYR A 111 6.77 -17.35 27.72
N LYS A 112 5.97 -16.85 28.66
CA LYS A 112 4.55 -16.56 28.50
C LYS A 112 4.35 -15.07 28.54
N ASP A 113 3.75 -14.52 27.49
CA ASP A 113 3.54 -13.06 27.37
C ASP A 113 4.82 -12.25 27.65
N PHE A 114 5.94 -12.76 27.10
CA PHE A 114 7.29 -12.20 27.19
C PHE A 114 7.94 -12.23 28.59
N LYS A 115 7.39 -12.98 29.52
CA LYS A 115 7.98 -13.21 30.85
C LYS A 115 8.44 -14.65 30.94
N VAL A 116 9.66 -14.84 31.41
CA VAL A 116 10.21 -16.19 31.68
C VAL A 116 9.29 -16.92 32.67
N PHE A 117 8.91 -18.14 32.35
CA PHE A 117 8.21 -19.02 33.26
C PHE A 117 8.94 -20.34 33.51
N ASP A 118 9.87 -20.73 32.61
CA ASP A 118 10.75 -21.88 32.83
C ASP A 118 12.07 -21.78 32.09
N THR A 119 13.08 -22.52 32.59
CA THR A 119 14.39 -22.69 31.95
C THR A 119 14.81 -24.15 32.06
N ILE A 120 14.94 -24.83 30.92
CA ILE A 120 15.30 -26.25 30.83
C ILE A 120 16.70 -26.39 30.30
N THR A 121 17.58 -26.97 31.12
CA THR A 121 18.95 -27.29 30.66
C THR A 121 19.03 -28.70 30.13
N ILE A 122 19.59 -28.89 28.93
CA ILE A 122 19.81 -30.19 28.33
C ILE A 122 21.32 -30.53 28.32
N ASN A 123 21.62 -31.80 28.63
CA ASN A 123 22.99 -32.28 28.66
C ASN A 123 23.44 -32.93 27.35
N ASN A 124 22.48 -33.28 26.49
CA ASN A 124 22.70 -33.94 25.21
C ASN A 124 22.15 -33.09 24.08
N PRO A 125 22.77 -33.07 22.88
CA PRO A 125 22.24 -32.31 21.76
C PRO A 125 20.88 -32.84 21.31
N LEU A 126 20.09 -31.97 20.66
CA LEU A 126 18.85 -32.38 20.00
C LEU A 126 19.15 -33.39 18.89
N ILE A 127 18.20 -34.25 18.56
CA ILE A 127 18.36 -35.26 17.52
C ILE A 127 18.56 -34.62 16.13
N ASP A 128 19.58 -35.09 15.39
CA ASP A 128 19.93 -34.62 14.05
C ASP A 128 19.01 -35.15 12.92
N ASP A 129 18.13 -36.08 13.21
CA ASP A 129 17.39 -36.87 12.24
C ASP A 129 16.12 -36.21 11.70
N TYR A 130 15.99 -34.92 11.91
CA TYR A 130 14.85 -34.12 11.42
C TYR A 130 14.99 -33.66 9.95
N ASN A 131 16.00 -34.14 9.26
CA ASN A 131 16.48 -33.60 7.99
C ASN A 131 15.46 -33.58 6.85
N ASN A 132 14.33 -34.27 6.98
CA ASN A 132 13.38 -34.42 5.87
C ASN A 132 11.90 -34.19 6.28
N GLU A 133 11.64 -33.78 7.51
CA GLU A 133 10.25 -33.58 7.94
C GLU A 133 9.88 -32.10 7.97
N PRO A 134 8.72 -31.76 7.42
CA PRO A 134 8.25 -30.37 7.44
C PRO A 134 7.76 -29.93 8.82
N LEU A 135 7.87 -28.62 9.09
CA LEU A 135 7.24 -28.00 10.22
C LEU A 135 5.73 -27.88 9.99
N TYR A 136 4.94 -28.22 10.99
CA TYR A 136 3.48 -28.10 10.96
C TYR A 136 2.98 -27.11 12.00
N LEU A 137 2.05 -26.27 11.58
CA LEU A 137 1.30 -25.38 12.45
C LEU A 137 -0.11 -25.96 12.62
N GLY A 138 -0.60 -26.08 13.86
CA GLY A 138 -1.89 -26.70 14.15
C GLY A 138 -1.82 -28.23 14.33
N CYS A 139 -0.62 -28.80 14.36
CA CYS A 139 -0.38 -30.24 14.58
C CYS A 139 0.96 -30.43 15.29
N HIS A 140 1.10 -31.40 16.18
CA HIS A 140 2.35 -31.60 16.95
C HIS A 140 3.06 -32.93 16.69
N ASN A 141 2.40 -33.96 16.17
CA ASN A 141 3.07 -35.22 15.80
C ASN A 141 2.40 -35.97 14.65
N LEU A 142 3.13 -36.94 14.03
CA LEU A 142 2.67 -37.70 12.87
C LEU A 142 1.58 -38.71 13.19
N ASP A 143 1.58 -39.31 14.39
CA ASP A 143 0.56 -40.25 14.82
C ASP A 143 -0.83 -39.66 14.83
N SER A 144 -0.91 -38.37 15.10
CA SER A 144 -2.14 -37.60 15.03
C SER A 144 -2.65 -37.33 13.63
N LEU A 145 -1.78 -37.34 12.60
CA LEU A 145 -2.17 -37.24 11.20
C LEU A 145 -2.80 -38.56 10.68
N VAL A 146 -2.33 -39.68 11.20
CA VAL A 146 -2.77 -41.05 10.76
C VAL A 146 -4.00 -41.51 11.49
N ARG A 147 -4.12 -41.20 12.77
CA ARG A 147 -5.20 -41.65 13.65
C ARG A 147 -6.33 -40.62 13.73
N ARG A 148 -6.89 -40.08 12.78
CA ARG A 148 -8.13 -39.26 12.74
C ARG A 148 -8.63 -38.65 14.07
N HIS A 149 -7.84 -38.68 15.16
CA HIS A 149 -8.14 -38.18 16.47
C HIS A 149 -7.21 -37.03 16.81
N ALA A 150 -7.80 -35.87 16.95
CA ALA A 150 -7.44 -34.88 17.95
C ALA A 150 -6.14 -34.09 17.81
N CYS A 151 -5.82 -33.49 16.66
CA CYS A 151 -4.83 -32.41 16.64
C CYS A 151 -5.26 -31.22 15.82
N TYR A 152 -6.51 -31.21 15.46
CA TYR A 152 -7.11 -30.09 14.71
C TYR A 152 -7.91 -29.23 15.65
N THR A 153 -7.54 -27.99 15.76
CA THR A 153 -8.14 -27.06 16.69
C THR A 153 -8.64 -25.84 15.93
N GLU A 154 -9.83 -25.37 16.28
CA GLU A 154 -10.20 -24.02 15.96
C GLU A 154 -9.37 -23.08 16.84
N MET A 155 -8.36 -22.47 16.24
CA MET A 155 -7.53 -21.47 16.92
C MET A 155 -7.32 -20.26 16.04
N ASP A 156 -7.29 -19.10 16.66
CA ASP A 156 -6.87 -17.87 16.02
C ASP A 156 -5.39 -17.65 16.29
N ILE A 157 -4.56 -17.74 15.25
CA ILE A 157 -3.13 -17.42 15.31
C ILE A 157 -2.97 -15.99 14.83
N THR A 158 -2.40 -15.14 15.67
CA THR A 158 -2.18 -13.73 15.35
C THR A 158 -0.73 -13.43 14.99
N HIS A 159 0.20 -14.25 15.43
CA HIS A 159 1.63 -14.08 15.16
C HIS A 159 2.38 -15.41 15.19
N LEU A 160 3.36 -15.54 14.29
CA LEU A 160 4.41 -16.58 14.33
C LEU A 160 5.73 -15.98 13.86
N SER A 161 6.80 -16.18 14.60
CA SER A 161 8.16 -15.83 14.19
C SER A 161 9.16 -16.89 14.61
N ILE A 162 10.12 -17.16 13.72
CA ILE A 162 11.25 -18.07 13.96
C ILE A 162 12.53 -17.38 13.48
N PHE A 163 13.56 -17.42 14.29
CA PHE A 163 14.84 -16.80 14.01
C PHE A 163 15.98 -17.81 14.16
N ASP A 164 16.98 -17.72 13.30
CA ASP A 164 18.27 -18.39 13.47
C ASP A 164 19.10 -17.63 14.52
N GLY A 165 19.32 -18.25 15.67
CA GLY A 165 19.99 -17.65 16.81
C GLY A 165 19.09 -17.17 17.93
N VAL A 166 19.70 -16.87 19.07
CA VAL A 166 19.02 -16.35 20.26
C VAL A 166 18.77 -14.85 20.09
N ILE A 167 17.53 -14.48 19.93
CA ILE A 167 17.10 -13.08 19.88
C ILE A 167 16.77 -12.63 21.30
N PRO A 168 17.39 -11.55 21.81
CA PRO A 168 17.05 -11.02 23.13
C PRO A 168 15.56 -10.70 23.22
N MET A 169 14.91 -11.11 24.33
CA MET A 169 13.45 -11.04 24.49
C MET A 169 12.88 -9.64 24.28
N VAL A 170 13.62 -8.59 24.61
CA VAL A 170 13.19 -7.20 24.37
C VAL A 170 12.95 -6.93 22.88
N PHE A 171 13.80 -7.45 21.98
CA PHE A 171 13.61 -7.29 20.54
C PHE A 171 12.54 -8.23 20.01
N LEU A 172 12.50 -9.49 20.49
CA LEU A 172 11.46 -10.43 20.09
C LEU A 172 10.07 -9.90 20.46
N LYS A 173 9.92 -9.35 21.66
CA LYS A 173 8.70 -8.67 22.10
C LYS A 173 8.33 -7.50 21.19
N SER A 174 9.30 -6.64 20.89
CA SER A 174 9.05 -5.48 20.04
C SER A 174 8.69 -5.86 18.59
N TYR A 175 9.24 -6.96 18.07
CA TYR A 175 8.85 -7.51 16.76
C TYR A 175 7.42 -8.08 16.79
N VAL A 176 7.07 -8.86 17.80
CA VAL A 176 5.73 -9.44 17.97
C VAL A 176 4.67 -8.36 18.15
N LEU A 177 5.00 -7.30 18.89
CA LEU A 177 4.09 -6.17 19.13
C LEU A 177 4.09 -5.12 17.99
N GLY A 178 4.94 -5.30 16.96
CA GLY A 178 5.06 -4.35 15.86
C GLY A 178 5.67 -3.00 16.27
N GLU A 179 6.31 -2.91 17.43
CA GLU A 179 6.96 -1.69 17.93
C GLU A 179 8.22 -1.34 17.09
N ILE A 180 8.93 -2.35 16.60
CA ILE A 180 10.06 -2.22 15.68
C ILE A 180 9.73 -3.03 14.43
N PRO A 181 9.73 -2.41 13.25
CA PRO A 181 9.55 -3.14 12.01
C PRO A 181 10.69 -4.17 11.83
N LEU A 182 10.35 -5.42 11.60
CA LEU A 182 11.33 -6.49 11.39
C LEU A 182 12.29 -6.16 10.24
N ILE A 183 11.78 -5.51 9.19
CA ILE A 183 12.52 -5.10 7.99
C ILE A 183 13.68 -4.13 8.29
N THR A 184 13.54 -3.31 9.33
CA THR A 184 14.58 -2.35 9.76
C THR A 184 15.32 -2.81 11.03
N GLY A 185 14.91 -3.95 11.59
CA GLY A 185 15.49 -4.48 12.81
C GLY A 185 16.89 -5.05 12.57
N GLN A 186 17.75 -4.95 13.58
CA GLN A 186 19.14 -5.47 13.52
C GLN A 186 19.24 -6.99 13.34
N HIS A 187 18.13 -7.73 13.55
CA HIS A 187 18.07 -9.19 13.45
C HIS A 187 17.43 -9.69 12.15
N ILE A 188 17.24 -8.81 11.14
CA ILE A 188 16.59 -9.18 9.89
C ILE A 188 17.27 -10.37 9.18
N ASN A 189 18.60 -10.46 9.26
CA ASN A 189 19.37 -11.55 8.65
C ASN A 189 19.21 -12.88 9.38
N GLN A 190 18.61 -12.89 10.56
CA GLN A 190 18.36 -14.08 11.38
C GLN A 190 16.93 -14.59 11.25
N VAL A 191 16.08 -13.88 10.49
CA VAL A 191 14.68 -14.27 10.31
C VAL A 191 14.59 -15.49 9.41
N LEU A 192 14.07 -16.58 9.93
CA LEU A 192 13.71 -17.77 9.17
C LEU A 192 12.24 -17.76 8.76
N CYS A 193 11.37 -17.21 9.63
CA CYS A 193 9.95 -17.21 9.42
C CYS A 193 9.30 -16.07 10.22
N TYR A 194 8.44 -15.29 9.61
CA TYR A 194 7.72 -14.21 10.31
C TYR A 194 6.33 -13.97 9.70
N PHE A 195 5.30 -14.03 10.54
CA PHE A 195 3.91 -13.79 10.18
C PHE A 195 3.20 -12.94 11.18
N THR A 196 2.46 -11.97 10.68
CA THR A 196 1.36 -11.33 11.40
C THR A 196 0.07 -11.61 10.65
N PHE A 197 -0.91 -12.10 11.36
CA PHE A 197 -2.21 -12.45 10.79
C PHE A 197 -3.18 -11.32 11.12
N GLU A 198 -3.29 -10.34 10.23
CA GLU A 198 -4.14 -9.17 10.45
C GLU A 198 -5.60 -9.37 10.03
N ASP A 199 -5.95 -10.49 9.33
CA ASP A 199 -7.31 -10.72 8.83
C ASP A 199 -7.73 -12.19 8.78
N ASN A 200 -8.93 -12.46 9.31
CA ASN A 200 -9.57 -13.77 9.41
C ASN A 200 -10.16 -14.32 8.09
N THR A 201 -9.95 -13.70 6.94
CA THR A 201 -10.75 -13.98 5.74
C THR A 201 -9.99 -14.48 4.55
N SER A 202 -8.90 -15.23 4.68
CA SER A 202 -8.21 -15.61 3.46
C SER A 202 -7.51 -16.94 3.45
N GLU A 203 -7.63 -17.60 2.32
CA GLU A 203 -7.31 -18.99 2.06
C GLU A 203 -5.83 -19.32 1.85
N ASP A 204 -4.89 -18.35 1.74
CA ASP A 204 -3.49 -18.62 1.41
C ASP A 204 -2.50 -17.77 2.24
N LEU A 205 -1.49 -18.41 2.81
CA LEU A 205 -0.46 -17.83 3.66
C LEU A 205 0.94 -18.01 3.08
N LEU A 206 1.82 -17.02 3.15
CA LEU A 206 3.20 -17.12 2.67
C LEU A 206 4.22 -17.06 3.81
N ILE A 207 5.09 -18.06 3.90
CA ILE A 207 6.19 -18.17 4.87
C ILE A 207 7.53 -18.09 4.15
N TYR A 208 8.48 -17.37 4.74
CA TYR A 208 9.80 -17.17 4.22
C TYR A 208 10.89 -17.82 5.07
N ASP A 209 11.83 -18.46 4.38
CA ASP A 209 13.13 -18.88 4.89
C ASP A 209 14.23 -18.07 4.21
N GLY A 210 15.06 -17.35 4.99
CA GLY A 210 16.15 -16.53 4.50
C GLY A 210 17.29 -17.28 3.82
N VAL A 211 17.24 -18.61 3.78
CA VAL A 211 18.32 -19.45 3.28
C VAL A 211 17.83 -20.51 2.27
N LYS A 212 16.57 -20.96 2.31
CA LYS A 212 16.04 -22.05 1.45
C LYS A 212 14.51 -21.99 1.29
N ASP A 213 14.05 -21.45 0.18
CA ASP A 213 12.72 -21.61 -0.46
C ASP A 213 11.54 -22.20 0.34
N LEU A 214 11.06 -21.52 1.37
CA LEU A 214 9.81 -21.85 2.05
C LEU A 214 8.67 -20.93 1.61
N TYR A 215 7.65 -21.51 0.97
CA TYR A 215 6.49 -20.77 0.52
C TYR A 215 5.21 -21.34 1.12
N PHE A 216 4.43 -20.47 1.79
CA PHE A 216 3.03 -20.68 2.07
C PHE A 216 2.26 -19.54 1.43
N LEU A 217 1.32 -19.82 0.57
CA LEU A 217 0.62 -18.80 -0.19
C LEU A 217 -0.66 -18.38 0.52
N LYS A 218 -0.72 -17.13 0.93
CA LYS A 218 -1.96 -16.43 1.15
C LYS A 218 -2.15 -15.35 0.11
N LYS A 219 -3.28 -15.36 -0.56
CA LYS A 219 -3.71 -14.28 -1.42
C LYS A 219 -4.11 -13.08 -0.55
N ARG A 220 -3.22 -12.15 -0.32
CA ARG A 220 -3.41 -10.69 -0.38
C ARG A 220 -2.22 -9.88 0.20
N ASN A 221 -1.67 -9.08 -0.70
CA ASN A 221 -1.14 -7.72 -0.52
C ASN A 221 -0.13 -7.43 0.59
N LYS A 222 1.07 -7.93 0.44
CA LYS A 222 2.36 -7.20 0.49
C LYS A 222 3.47 -8.24 0.45
N MET A 223 4.20 -8.26 -0.65
CA MET A 223 5.44 -9.03 -0.71
C MET A 223 6.38 -8.52 0.38
N SER A 224 6.93 -9.47 1.16
CA SER A 224 8.06 -9.19 2.07
C SER A 224 9.26 -8.68 1.25
N MET A 225 10.24 -8.05 1.88
CA MET A 225 11.49 -7.63 1.22
C MET A 225 12.14 -8.77 0.44
N VAL A 226 11.89 -9.97 0.82
CA VAL A 226 12.38 -11.17 0.18
C VAL A 226 11.54 -11.60 -0.99
N GLY A 227 10.21 -11.47 -0.89
CA GLY A 227 9.40 -11.60 -2.07
C GLY A 227 9.85 -10.62 -3.16
N PHE A 228 10.24 -9.40 -2.79
CA PHE A 228 10.80 -8.42 -3.73
C PHE A 228 12.18 -8.83 -4.25
N LYS A 229 13.04 -9.47 -3.45
CA LYS A 229 14.30 -10.04 -3.92
C LYS A 229 14.04 -11.12 -4.96
N LEU A 230 13.18 -12.09 -4.66
CA LEU A 230 12.83 -13.16 -5.60
C LEU A 230 12.18 -12.60 -6.88
N ALA A 231 11.29 -11.60 -6.75
CA ALA A 231 10.73 -10.93 -7.90
C ALA A 231 11.82 -10.25 -8.73
N LYS A 232 12.76 -9.56 -8.09
CA LYS A 232 13.89 -8.94 -8.77
C LYS A 232 14.75 -10.00 -9.47
N ASP A 233 15.10 -11.08 -8.80
CA ASP A 233 15.92 -12.16 -9.37
C ASP A 233 15.21 -12.82 -10.56
N LYS A 234 13.88 -13.02 -10.48
CA LYS A 234 13.04 -13.52 -11.57
C LYS A 234 13.00 -12.55 -12.77
N LEU A 235 12.90 -11.26 -12.52
CA LEU A 235 12.93 -10.23 -13.56
C LEU A 235 14.32 -10.16 -14.21
N ASP A 236 15.38 -10.18 -13.42
CA ASP A 236 16.78 -10.08 -13.88
C ASP A 236 17.19 -11.33 -14.68
N ALA A 237 16.56 -12.49 -14.45
CA ALA A 237 16.78 -13.68 -15.26
C ALA A 237 16.31 -13.53 -16.71
N VAL A 238 15.30 -12.65 -16.97
CA VAL A 238 14.90 -12.27 -18.33
C VAL A 238 15.84 -11.19 -18.87
N GLY A 239 16.11 -10.17 -18.04
CA GLY A 239 17.02 -9.08 -18.37
C GLY A 239 17.04 -8.01 -17.29
N CYS A 240 18.20 -7.40 -17.05
CA CYS A 240 18.38 -6.39 -16.00
C CYS A 240 17.52 -5.12 -16.18
N GLY A 241 16.89 -4.94 -17.35
CA GLY A 241 15.93 -3.87 -17.64
C GLY A 241 14.49 -4.35 -17.70
N PHE A 242 14.20 -5.65 -17.53
CA PHE A 242 12.86 -6.21 -17.71
C PHE A 242 11.88 -5.76 -16.63
N CYS A 243 10.69 -5.29 -17.04
CA CYS A 243 9.66 -4.76 -16.16
C CYS A 243 8.26 -5.07 -16.72
N LEU A 244 7.45 -5.82 -15.97
CA LEU A 244 6.09 -6.21 -16.40
C LEU A 244 5.17 -5.01 -16.64
N ALA A 245 5.38 -3.88 -15.94
CA ALA A 245 4.55 -2.68 -16.12
C ALA A 245 4.57 -2.12 -17.56
N LYS A 246 5.58 -2.48 -18.39
CA LYS A 246 5.59 -2.12 -19.82
C LYS A 246 4.48 -2.79 -20.61
N TRP A 247 3.99 -3.94 -20.17
CA TRP A 247 2.91 -4.69 -20.78
C TRP A 247 1.60 -4.53 -20.01
N THR A 248 1.67 -4.53 -18.69
CA THR A 248 0.49 -4.66 -17.84
C THR A 248 -0.10 -3.33 -17.37
N GLN A 249 0.64 -2.21 -17.49
CA GLN A 249 0.18 -0.90 -17.00
C GLN A 249 0.25 0.19 -18.07
N VAL A 250 -0.77 1.07 -18.05
CA VAL A 250 -0.77 2.29 -18.86
C VAL A 250 -1.53 3.42 -18.17
N THR A 251 -0.98 4.64 -18.31
CA THR A 251 -1.69 5.90 -18.07
C THR A 251 -1.89 6.59 -19.42
N MET A 252 -3.14 6.91 -19.76
CA MET A 252 -3.55 7.53 -21.01
C MET A 252 -4.09 8.93 -20.76
N HIS A 253 -3.41 9.95 -21.24
CA HIS A 253 -3.87 11.33 -21.25
C HIS A 253 -4.58 11.61 -22.58
N LEU A 254 -5.83 11.15 -22.72
CA LEU A 254 -6.57 11.25 -23.99
C LEU A 254 -6.87 12.68 -24.37
N HIS A 255 -7.00 13.59 -23.38
CA HIS A 255 -7.20 15.00 -23.61
C HIS A 255 -6.09 15.66 -24.45
N ASN A 256 -4.88 15.10 -24.45
CA ASN A 256 -3.77 15.62 -25.23
C ASN A 256 -3.04 14.55 -26.06
N GLY A 257 -3.49 13.29 -25.99
CA GLY A 257 -2.98 12.16 -26.77
C GLY A 257 -1.60 11.67 -26.33
N THR A 258 -1.23 11.87 -25.08
CA THR A 258 0.02 11.32 -24.51
C THR A 258 -0.23 10.08 -23.66
N THR A 259 0.77 9.22 -23.56
CA THR A 259 0.70 7.98 -22.78
C THR A 259 2.04 7.62 -22.14
N HIS A 260 2.01 6.89 -21.06
CA HIS A 260 3.18 6.29 -20.40
C HIS A 260 2.81 5.00 -19.67
N SER A 261 3.83 4.19 -19.29
CA SER A 261 3.57 2.88 -18.64
C SER A 261 3.38 2.98 -17.13
N CYS A 262 4.21 3.78 -16.45
CA CYS A 262 4.16 4.03 -15.01
C CYS A 262 4.42 5.52 -14.76
N HIS A 263 4.55 5.94 -13.50
CA HIS A 263 4.67 7.36 -13.16
C HIS A 263 6.01 8.03 -13.47
N HIS A 264 7.03 7.26 -13.90
CA HIS A 264 8.39 7.79 -14.06
C HIS A 264 8.76 8.22 -15.48
N PRO A 265 8.42 7.45 -16.53
CA PRO A 265 8.69 7.89 -17.91
C PRO A 265 7.94 9.18 -18.25
N ILE A 266 8.61 10.07 -18.96
CA ILE A 266 7.95 11.24 -19.54
C ILE A 266 6.86 10.77 -20.51
N PRO A 267 5.62 11.28 -20.41
CA PRO A 267 4.57 10.93 -21.35
C PRO A 267 4.98 11.25 -22.79
N HIS A 268 4.78 10.30 -23.69
CA HIS A 268 5.06 10.49 -25.11
C HIS A 268 3.75 10.62 -25.92
N LYS A 269 3.78 11.45 -26.95
CA LYS A 269 2.65 11.65 -27.86
C LYS A 269 2.48 10.43 -28.77
N VAL A 270 1.26 9.89 -28.86
CA VAL A 270 0.92 8.86 -29.84
C VAL A 270 0.54 9.52 -31.16
N GLY A 271 1.09 9.02 -32.26
CA GLY A 271 0.81 9.58 -33.59
C GLY A 271 -0.64 9.34 -34.04
N LEU A 272 -1.26 10.34 -34.70
CA LEU A 272 -2.63 10.19 -35.22
C LEU A 272 -2.75 9.07 -36.24
N GLU A 273 -1.74 8.93 -37.13
CA GLU A 273 -1.69 7.81 -38.07
C GLU A 273 -1.56 6.45 -37.41
N GLU A 274 -0.94 6.42 -36.21
CA GLU A 274 -0.76 5.18 -35.47
C GLU A 274 -2.06 4.69 -34.87
N ILE A 275 -2.80 5.58 -34.21
CA ILE A 275 -4.10 5.25 -33.62
C ILE A 275 -5.19 4.99 -34.67
N SER A 276 -5.14 5.67 -35.83
CA SER A 276 -6.11 5.42 -36.89
C SER A 276 -5.97 4.05 -37.56
N ARG A 277 -4.76 3.44 -37.50
CA ARG A 277 -4.50 2.08 -37.97
C ARG A 277 -4.70 1.04 -36.90
N ASN A 278 -4.43 1.39 -35.66
CA ASN A 278 -4.50 0.49 -34.51
C ASN A 278 -4.88 1.27 -33.25
N PRO A 279 -6.14 1.21 -32.79
CA PRO A 279 -6.60 1.87 -31.59
C PRO A 279 -5.82 1.46 -30.32
N THR A 280 -5.31 0.21 -30.31
CA THR A 280 -4.52 -0.28 -29.16
C THR A 280 -3.18 0.43 -29.03
N ALA A 281 -2.75 1.23 -30.03
CA ALA A 281 -1.53 2.03 -29.96
C ALA A 281 -1.52 3.05 -28.81
N LEU A 282 -2.67 3.37 -28.21
CA LEU A 282 -2.75 4.09 -26.95
C LEU A 282 -1.93 3.42 -25.82
N HIS A 283 -1.75 2.10 -25.88
CA HIS A 283 -0.87 1.33 -25.01
C HIS A 283 0.28 0.65 -25.78
N ASN A 284 0.00 0.15 -26.98
CA ASN A 284 0.94 -0.61 -27.80
C ASN A 284 1.66 0.28 -28.83
N SER A 285 2.01 1.52 -28.43
CA SER A 285 2.70 2.47 -29.30
C SER A 285 4.07 1.95 -29.74
N LYS A 286 4.57 2.44 -30.89
CA LYS A 286 5.93 2.13 -31.38
C LYS A 286 7.00 2.42 -30.33
N VAL A 287 6.82 3.51 -29.56
CA VAL A 287 7.74 3.88 -28.46
C VAL A 287 7.76 2.81 -27.39
N LYS A 288 6.58 2.34 -26.93
CA LYS A 288 6.51 1.28 -25.90
C LYS A 288 7.00 -0.06 -26.42
N LYS A 289 6.68 -0.42 -27.64
CA LYS A 289 7.17 -1.65 -28.30
C LYS A 289 8.69 -1.64 -28.41
N GLN A 290 9.29 -0.49 -28.72
CA GLN A 290 10.76 -0.36 -28.73
C GLN A 290 11.35 -0.60 -27.32
N ALA A 291 10.75 -0.02 -26.28
CA ALA A 291 11.19 -0.25 -24.90
C ALA A 291 11.01 -1.72 -24.46
N ARG A 292 9.91 -2.39 -24.85
CA ARG A 292 9.71 -3.83 -24.63
C ARG A 292 10.80 -4.66 -25.29
N LYS A 293 11.15 -4.33 -26.56
CA LYS A 293 12.26 -4.96 -27.28
C LYS A 293 13.57 -4.85 -26.51
N GLU A 294 13.93 -3.64 -26.07
CA GLU A 294 15.15 -3.41 -25.31
C GLU A 294 15.17 -4.22 -24.01
N MET A 295 14.05 -4.30 -23.30
CA MET A 295 13.91 -5.08 -22.07
C MET A 295 14.11 -6.57 -22.29
N LEU A 296 13.49 -7.15 -23.34
CA LEU A 296 13.66 -8.57 -23.70
C LEU A 296 15.07 -8.89 -24.24
N GLU A 297 15.78 -7.90 -24.81
CA GLU A 297 17.18 -8.02 -25.20
C GLU A 297 18.16 -7.80 -24.03
N GLY A 298 17.68 -7.71 -22.78
CA GLY A 298 18.49 -7.50 -21.59
C GLY A 298 19.02 -6.08 -21.42
N LYS A 299 18.48 -5.09 -22.17
CA LYS A 299 18.88 -3.69 -22.10
C LYS A 299 18.00 -2.91 -21.12
N ARG A 300 18.51 -1.76 -20.67
CA ARG A 300 17.81 -0.81 -19.80
C ARG A 300 17.32 0.38 -20.62
N PRO A 301 16.00 0.50 -20.94
CA PRO A 301 15.46 1.65 -21.66
C PRO A 301 15.75 2.97 -20.92
N SER A 302 16.17 3.99 -21.64
CA SER A 302 16.56 5.29 -21.07
C SER A 302 15.42 5.99 -20.33
N GLU A 303 14.17 5.82 -20.79
CA GLU A 303 12.98 6.39 -20.16
C GLU A 303 12.71 5.86 -18.74
N CYS A 304 13.31 4.75 -18.34
CA CYS A 304 13.18 4.14 -17.02
C CYS A 304 14.34 4.55 -16.08
N GLY A 305 15.06 5.63 -16.39
CA GLY A 305 16.23 6.10 -15.63
C GLY A 305 16.01 6.26 -14.13
N TYR A 306 14.79 6.57 -13.68
CA TYR A 306 14.47 6.61 -12.25
C TYR A 306 14.74 5.26 -11.56
N CYS A 307 14.23 4.17 -12.13
CA CYS A 307 14.42 2.83 -11.55
C CYS A 307 15.90 2.44 -11.56
N TRP A 308 16.62 2.75 -12.63
CA TRP A 308 18.04 2.47 -12.74
C TRP A 308 18.86 3.25 -11.71
N ASN A 309 18.52 4.52 -11.49
CA ASN A 309 19.17 5.33 -10.47
C ASN A 309 18.95 4.78 -9.05
N VAL A 310 17.72 4.31 -8.75
CA VAL A 310 17.43 3.67 -7.45
C VAL A 310 18.23 2.38 -7.30
N GLU A 311 18.23 1.49 -8.31
CA GLU A 311 18.90 0.19 -8.22
C GLU A 311 20.42 0.27 -8.21
N ASP A 312 21.01 1.27 -8.88
CA ASP A 312 22.46 1.42 -8.99
C ASP A 312 23.05 2.21 -7.81
N ASN A 313 22.28 3.13 -7.20
CA ASN A 313 22.83 4.03 -6.17
C ASN A 313 22.25 3.80 -4.76
N THR A 314 21.33 2.87 -4.60
CA THR A 314 20.72 2.57 -3.29
C THR A 314 20.59 1.06 -3.07
N ASN A 315 20.40 0.67 -1.80
CA ASN A 315 20.06 -0.71 -1.45
C ASN A 315 18.53 -0.96 -1.47
N SER A 316 17.75 -0.05 -2.10
CA SER A 316 16.29 -0.15 -2.17
C SER A 316 15.83 -0.80 -3.47
N TYR A 317 14.66 -1.46 -3.44
CA TYR A 317 14.01 -1.92 -4.65
C TYR A 317 13.38 -0.73 -5.39
N SER A 318 13.46 -0.76 -6.72
CA SER A 318 12.83 0.24 -7.58
C SER A 318 11.35 -0.06 -7.84
N ASP A 319 10.62 0.90 -8.40
CA ASP A 319 9.24 0.69 -8.86
C ASP A 319 9.12 -0.40 -9.93
N ARG A 320 10.20 -0.73 -10.66
CA ARG A 320 10.26 -1.88 -11.56
C ARG A 320 9.89 -3.17 -10.83
N VAL A 321 10.49 -3.37 -9.66
CA VAL A 321 10.24 -4.56 -8.83
C VAL A 321 8.85 -4.47 -8.20
N PHE A 322 8.49 -3.34 -7.58
CA PHE A 322 7.18 -3.17 -6.94
C PHE A 322 6.02 -3.36 -7.93
N LYS A 323 6.06 -2.71 -9.09
CA LYS A 323 4.99 -2.78 -10.09
C LYS A 323 4.88 -4.15 -10.76
N SER A 324 6.02 -4.83 -10.95
CA SER A 324 6.01 -6.20 -11.49
C SER A 324 5.51 -7.23 -10.48
N SER A 325 5.53 -6.90 -9.20
CA SER A 325 5.06 -7.77 -8.12
C SER A 325 3.60 -7.54 -7.73
N GLU A 326 2.93 -6.56 -8.34
CA GLU A 326 1.52 -6.31 -8.07
C GLU A 326 0.63 -7.49 -8.51
N PRO A 327 -0.47 -7.78 -7.79
CA PRO A 327 -1.36 -8.93 -8.10
C PRO A 327 -1.94 -8.89 -9.51
N TRP A 328 -2.08 -7.72 -10.12
CA TRP A 328 -2.53 -7.54 -11.49
C TRP A 328 -1.41 -7.72 -12.52
N SER A 329 -0.15 -7.84 -12.12
CA SER A 329 1.03 -7.88 -12.98
C SER A 329 1.76 -9.22 -12.92
N GLU A 330 2.10 -9.69 -11.72
CA GLU A 330 2.91 -10.89 -11.49
C GLU A 330 2.37 -12.16 -12.17
N PRO A 331 1.06 -12.47 -12.15
CA PRO A 331 0.53 -13.69 -12.79
C PRO A 331 0.79 -13.79 -14.30
N HIS A 332 1.12 -12.69 -14.95
CA HIS A 332 1.37 -12.60 -16.39
C HIS A 332 2.86 -12.71 -16.77
N PHE A 333 3.74 -12.99 -15.79
CA PHE A 333 5.19 -13.00 -16.01
C PHE A 333 5.60 -14.00 -17.09
N ASP A 334 5.18 -15.25 -17.01
CA ASP A 334 5.64 -16.31 -17.90
C ASP A 334 5.18 -16.10 -19.34
N ASP A 335 3.98 -15.57 -19.53
CA ASP A 335 3.43 -15.23 -20.85
C ASP A 335 4.19 -14.06 -21.46
N ILE A 336 4.42 -13.00 -20.67
CA ILE A 336 5.10 -11.80 -21.14
C ILE A 336 6.59 -12.08 -21.43
N ALA A 337 7.27 -12.87 -20.58
CA ALA A 337 8.68 -13.19 -20.77
C ALA A 337 8.93 -14.00 -22.07
N LYS A 338 7.91 -14.69 -22.57
CA LYS A 338 7.95 -15.49 -23.80
C LYS A 338 7.32 -14.81 -25.01
N SER A 339 6.69 -13.63 -24.82
CA SER A 339 5.96 -12.93 -25.89
C SER A 339 6.92 -12.27 -26.87
N ASP A 340 6.45 -12.03 -28.12
CA ASP A 340 7.14 -11.14 -29.05
C ASP A 340 6.84 -9.68 -28.63
N TRP A 341 7.88 -8.86 -28.57
CA TRP A 341 7.74 -7.42 -28.26
C TRP A 341 6.83 -6.66 -29.23
N ARG A 342 6.58 -7.21 -30.42
CA ARG A 342 5.69 -6.65 -31.46
C ARG A 342 4.23 -6.87 -31.17
N ASP A 343 3.91 -7.88 -30.35
CA ASP A 343 2.53 -8.24 -30.05
C ASP A 343 1.81 -7.11 -29.33
N ASP A 344 0.54 -6.94 -29.66
CA ASP A 344 -0.35 -6.08 -28.90
C ASP A 344 -0.77 -6.81 -27.61
N TYR A 345 -0.70 -6.09 -26.50
CA TYR A 345 -1.05 -6.62 -25.21
C TYR A 345 -2.13 -5.76 -24.56
N ASN A 346 -3.18 -6.36 -24.02
CA ASN A 346 -4.20 -5.64 -23.25
C ASN A 346 -3.69 -5.39 -21.81
N PRO A 347 -3.63 -4.13 -21.37
CA PRO A 347 -3.17 -3.81 -20.02
C PRO A 347 -4.11 -4.39 -18.96
N LYS A 348 -3.57 -4.60 -17.76
CA LYS A 348 -4.32 -5.05 -16.58
C LYS A 348 -4.67 -3.90 -15.64
N TYR A 349 -3.82 -2.88 -15.63
CA TYR A 349 -4.03 -1.63 -14.90
C TYR A 349 -4.07 -0.46 -15.91
N VAL A 350 -5.17 0.24 -15.93
CA VAL A 350 -5.36 1.43 -16.78
C VAL A 350 -5.72 2.64 -15.93
N GLU A 351 -5.00 3.73 -16.10
CA GLU A 351 -5.39 5.06 -15.66
C GLU A 351 -5.70 5.93 -16.87
N VAL A 352 -6.88 6.57 -16.89
CA VAL A 352 -7.30 7.37 -18.04
C VAL A 352 -7.74 8.77 -17.64
N SER A 353 -7.30 9.76 -18.40
CA SER A 353 -7.78 11.14 -18.37
C SER A 353 -8.46 11.47 -19.70
N PHE A 354 -9.79 11.51 -19.71
CA PHE A 354 -10.58 11.79 -20.92
C PHE A 354 -10.54 13.27 -21.31
N SER A 355 -10.52 14.17 -20.32
CA SER A 355 -10.62 15.61 -20.50
C SER A 355 -9.82 16.37 -19.44
N ASN A 356 -9.38 17.57 -19.77
CA ASN A 356 -8.85 18.53 -18.82
C ASN A 356 -9.93 19.48 -18.25
N THR A 357 -11.21 19.25 -18.57
CA THR A 357 -12.31 20.05 -18.01
C THR A 357 -12.28 19.97 -16.49
N CYS A 358 -12.17 21.12 -15.82
CA CYS A 358 -12.09 21.22 -14.36
C CYS A 358 -12.74 22.53 -13.89
N ASN A 359 -13.38 22.47 -12.72
CA ASN A 359 -13.96 23.64 -12.08
C ASN A 359 -13.00 24.31 -11.08
N PHE A 360 -11.82 23.70 -10.78
CA PHE A 360 -10.83 24.24 -9.86
C PHE A 360 -9.57 24.77 -10.57
N LYS A 361 -8.86 25.69 -9.87
CA LYS A 361 -7.53 26.20 -10.22
C LYS A 361 -6.58 25.99 -9.04
N CYS A 362 -6.28 24.74 -8.69
CA CYS A 362 -5.36 24.42 -7.59
C CYS A 362 -3.98 25.05 -7.85
N ALA A 363 -3.34 25.65 -6.82
CA ALA A 363 -2.13 26.43 -6.96
C ALA A 363 -0.95 25.71 -7.64
N TYR A 364 -0.84 24.41 -7.48
CA TYR A 364 0.21 23.59 -8.08
C TYR A 364 -0.22 22.84 -9.35
N CYS A 365 -1.42 23.13 -9.87
CA CYS A 365 -1.90 22.59 -11.13
C CYS A 365 -1.53 23.50 -12.31
N GLY A 366 -1.89 23.10 -13.53
CA GLY A 366 -1.57 23.88 -14.72
C GLY A 366 -2.58 23.69 -15.86
N PRO A 367 -2.38 24.42 -16.98
CA PRO A 367 -3.29 24.43 -18.12
C PRO A 367 -3.42 23.08 -18.82
N GLU A 368 -2.46 22.19 -18.67
CA GLU A 368 -2.51 20.84 -19.22
C GLU A 368 -3.64 20.01 -18.58
N TYR A 369 -3.86 20.17 -17.26
CA TYR A 369 -4.79 19.36 -16.48
C TYR A 369 -6.04 20.11 -16.00
N SER A 370 -6.15 21.42 -16.24
CA SER A 370 -7.30 22.21 -15.85
C SER A 370 -7.70 23.22 -16.92
N SER A 371 -8.93 23.11 -17.42
CA SER A 371 -9.51 24.09 -18.34
C SER A 371 -9.59 25.49 -17.74
N LYS A 372 -9.82 25.58 -16.41
CA LYS A 372 -9.84 26.88 -15.71
C LYS A 372 -8.45 27.52 -15.63
N TRP A 373 -7.38 26.73 -15.51
CA TRP A 373 -6.03 27.22 -15.68
C TRP A 373 -5.75 27.64 -17.14
N MET A 374 -6.23 26.85 -18.11
CA MET A 374 -6.09 27.20 -19.52
C MET A 374 -6.76 28.54 -19.84
N GLU A 375 -7.97 28.79 -19.34
CA GLU A 375 -8.69 30.05 -19.47
C GLU A 375 -7.84 31.20 -18.87
N GLU A 376 -7.39 31.07 -17.62
CA GLU A 376 -6.61 32.09 -16.92
C GLU A 376 -5.30 32.45 -17.63
N VAL A 377 -4.55 31.42 -18.05
CA VAL A 377 -3.26 31.65 -18.72
C VAL A 377 -3.45 32.23 -20.13
N THR A 378 -4.56 31.90 -20.80
CA THR A 378 -4.89 32.50 -22.10
C THR A 378 -5.24 33.98 -21.94
N GLU A 379 -5.90 34.38 -20.85
CA GLU A 379 -6.29 35.76 -20.58
C GLU A 379 -5.13 36.61 -20.03
N HIS A 380 -4.37 36.09 -19.08
CA HIS A 380 -3.39 36.87 -18.31
C HIS A 380 -1.92 36.51 -18.63
N GLY A 381 -1.68 35.50 -19.46
CA GLY A 381 -0.33 34.97 -19.70
C GLY A 381 0.22 34.09 -18.59
N ALA A 382 1.44 33.63 -18.79
CA ALA A 382 2.17 32.84 -17.81
C ALA A 382 2.48 33.61 -16.52
N TYR A 383 2.79 32.88 -15.45
CA TYR A 383 3.41 33.48 -14.25
C TYR A 383 4.89 33.69 -14.51
N MET A 384 5.34 34.93 -14.38
CA MET A 384 6.74 35.30 -14.61
C MET A 384 7.52 35.20 -13.30
N LEU A 385 8.14 34.03 -13.10
CA LEU A 385 8.99 33.72 -11.95
C LEU A 385 10.47 33.81 -12.40
N SER A 386 11.37 33.10 -11.73
CA SER A 386 12.75 32.90 -12.25
C SER A 386 12.75 32.21 -13.62
N HIS A 387 11.67 31.53 -13.97
CA HIS A 387 11.34 30.96 -15.25
C HIS A 387 9.84 31.11 -15.53
N GLU A 388 9.44 30.98 -16.78
CA GLU A 388 8.03 30.96 -17.16
C GLU A 388 7.31 29.76 -16.53
N TYR A 389 6.28 30.02 -15.70
CA TYR A 389 5.48 28.99 -15.06
C TYR A 389 4.05 29.00 -15.60
N ASN A 390 3.52 27.83 -15.91
CA ASN A 390 2.19 27.63 -16.49
C ASN A 390 1.97 28.32 -17.86
N GLY A 391 3.04 28.60 -18.62
CA GLY A 391 2.93 29.14 -19.98
C GLY A 391 2.43 28.11 -20.99
N LEU A 392 1.81 28.60 -22.07
CA LEU A 392 1.28 27.75 -23.15
C LEU A 392 2.34 27.32 -24.16
N ARG A 393 3.46 28.05 -24.25
CA ARG A 393 4.53 27.82 -25.24
C ARG A 393 4.98 26.35 -25.26
N ARG A 394 5.27 25.75 -24.10
CA ARG A 394 5.70 24.36 -24.00
C ARG A 394 4.66 23.35 -24.51
N LEU A 395 3.38 23.60 -24.25
CA LEU A 395 2.29 22.76 -24.73
C LEU A 395 2.14 22.84 -26.26
N GLU A 396 2.40 24.02 -26.84
CA GLU A 396 2.36 24.25 -28.27
C GLU A 396 3.55 23.61 -28.98
N GLU A 397 4.78 23.82 -28.47
CA GLU A 397 6.01 23.23 -29.00
C GLU A 397 5.95 21.69 -28.99
N ASN A 398 5.47 21.10 -27.90
CA ASN A 398 5.33 19.64 -27.76
C ASN A 398 4.07 19.07 -28.43
N LYS A 399 3.20 19.93 -28.99
CA LYS A 399 1.89 19.53 -29.55
C LYS A 399 1.02 18.76 -28.54
N THR A 400 1.11 19.13 -27.26
CA THR A 400 0.37 18.52 -26.16
C THR A 400 -0.74 19.41 -25.61
N LYS A 401 -1.14 20.46 -26.34
CA LYS A 401 -2.29 21.28 -25.97
C LYS A 401 -3.55 20.42 -25.92
N PRO A 402 -4.32 20.47 -24.82
CA PRO A 402 -5.55 19.70 -24.68
C PRO A 402 -6.60 20.04 -25.74
N TYR A 403 -7.29 19.02 -26.23
CA TYR A 403 -8.52 19.19 -27.02
C TYR A 403 -9.60 19.79 -26.13
N LYS A 404 -10.38 20.74 -26.64
CA LYS A 404 -11.55 21.23 -25.94
C LYS A 404 -12.59 20.13 -25.86
N HIS A 405 -13.38 20.13 -24.78
CA HIS A 405 -14.44 19.12 -24.59
C HIS A 405 -15.54 19.12 -25.67
N THR A 406 -15.62 20.22 -26.45
CA THR A 406 -16.55 20.39 -27.60
C THR A 406 -15.92 19.97 -28.92
N GLU A 407 -14.62 19.72 -28.98
CA GLU A 407 -13.91 19.32 -30.18
C GLU A 407 -13.92 17.80 -30.34
N HIS A 408 -13.85 17.36 -31.60
CA HIS A 408 -13.60 15.95 -31.92
C HIS A 408 -12.21 15.55 -31.41
N ASN A 409 -12.14 14.48 -30.62
CA ASN A 409 -10.88 13.99 -30.06
C ASN A 409 -10.62 12.55 -30.55
N PRO A 410 -9.69 12.35 -31.50
CA PRO A 410 -9.40 11.05 -32.07
C PRO A 410 -8.85 10.03 -31.06
N TYR A 411 -8.24 10.47 -29.98
CA TYR A 411 -7.72 9.58 -28.93
C TYR A 411 -8.85 9.00 -28.08
N VAL A 412 -9.90 9.79 -27.80
CA VAL A 412 -11.09 9.31 -27.12
C VAL A 412 -11.88 8.35 -28.01
N GLU A 413 -11.93 8.62 -29.33
CA GLU A 413 -12.55 7.71 -30.29
C GLU A 413 -11.82 6.36 -30.34
N ALA A 414 -10.51 6.36 -30.49
CA ALA A 414 -9.67 5.15 -30.46
C ALA A 414 -9.80 4.38 -29.14
N PHE A 415 -9.92 5.09 -28.00
CA PHE A 415 -10.18 4.44 -26.72
C PHE A 415 -11.51 3.68 -26.74
N TRP A 416 -12.60 4.28 -27.23
CA TRP A 416 -13.92 3.65 -27.27
C TRP A 416 -14.01 2.50 -28.28
N GLU A 417 -13.25 2.56 -29.37
CA GLU A 417 -13.12 1.45 -30.32
C GLU A 417 -12.45 0.24 -29.68
N TRP A 418 -11.43 0.48 -28.85
CA TRP A 418 -10.69 -0.58 -28.17
C TRP A 418 -11.34 -1.03 -26.84
N TRP A 419 -12.19 -0.22 -26.22
CA TRP A 419 -12.75 -0.45 -24.90
C TRP A 419 -13.40 -1.81 -24.68
N PRO A 420 -14.22 -2.38 -25.60
CA PRO A 420 -14.86 -3.68 -25.39
C PRO A 420 -13.86 -4.81 -25.17
N ASP A 421 -12.77 -4.83 -25.95
CA ASP A 421 -11.72 -5.86 -25.84
C ASP A 421 -10.86 -5.67 -24.58
N MET A 422 -10.55 -4.42 -24.26
CA MET A 422 -9.74 -4.07 -23.09
C MET A 422 -10.50 -4.35 -21.79
N TYR A 423 -11.77 -3.97 -21.71
CA TYR A 423 -12.60 -4.06 -20.49
C TYR A 423 -12.57 -5.46 -19.87
N ASN A 424 -12.71 -6.49 -20.67
CA ASN A 424 -12.74 -7.88 -20.19
C ASN A 424 -11.40 -8.35 -19.60
N SER A 425 -10.31 -7.67 -19.94
CA SER A 425 -8.95 -8.03 -19.50
C SER A 425 -8.47 -7.26 -18.26
N LEU A 426 -9.21 -6.23 -17.83
CA LEU A 426 -8.80 -5.33 -16.76
C LEU A 426 -8.95 -5.95 -15.37
N ASP A 427 -7.93 -5.77 -14.53
CA ASP A 427 -8.02 -5.88 -13.07
C ASP A 427 -8.39 -4.53 -12.44
N THR A 428 -7.75 -3.45 -12.90
CA THR A 428 -7.95 -2.11 -12.31
C THR A 428 -8.17 -1.06 -13.42
N PHE A 429 -9.24 -0.30 -13.26
CA PHE A 429 -9.53 0.86 -14.11
C PHE A 429 -9.70 2.12 -13.27
N ARG A 430 -8.86 3.12 -13.52
CA ARG A 430 -8.84 4.38 -12.79
C ARG A 430 -9.15 5.55 -13.71
N ILE A 431 -10.19 6.31 -13.39
CA ILE A 431 -10.57 7.51 -14.12
C ILE A 431 -9.99 8.74 -13.40
N THR A 432 -9.19 9.51 -14.12
CA THR A 432 -8.56 10.76 -13.66
C THR A 432 -8.84 11.89 -14.65
N GLY A 433 -8.10 12.98 -14.57
CA GLY A 433 -8.16 14.09 -15.51
C GLY A 433 -8.25 15.43 -14.83
N GLY A 434 -8.98 16.38 -15.41
CA GLY A 434 -9.35 17.62 -14.73
C GLY A 434 -10.30 17.31 -13.58
N GLU A 435 -11.60 17.23 -13.88
CA GLU A 435 -12.63 16.71 -12.98
C GLU A 435 -13.46 15.64 -13.74
N PRO A 436 -13.29 14.35 -13.42
CA PRO A 436 -13.96 13.27 -14.14
C PRO A 436 -15.49 13.38 -14.19
N LEU A 437 -16.14 13.90 -13.14
CA LEU A 437 -17.60 14.02 -13.11
C LEU A 437 -18.14 15.09 -14.07
N LEU A 438 -17.28 15.95 -14.61
CA LEU A 438 -17.61 16.90 -15.68
C LEU A 438 -17.42 16.30 -17.08
N SER A 439 -16.83 15.10 -17.20
CA SER A 439 -16.62 14.42 -18.46
C SER A 439 -17.78 13.49 -18.82
N LYS A 440 -18.33 13.61 -20.03
CA LYS A 440 -19.34 12.69 -20.57
C LYS A 440 -18.84 11.24 -20.63
N ASP A 441 -17.54 11.07 -20.85
CA ASP A 441 -16.93 9.75 -21.04
C ASP A 441 -16.84 8.97 -19.73
N THR A 442 -16.71 9.64 -18.56
CA THR A 442 -16.85 9.01 -17.25
C THR A 442 -18.23 8.36 -17.08
N TRP A 443 -19.28 9.09 -17.45
CA TRP A 443 -20.64 8.56 -17.37
C TRP A 443 -20.86 7.40 -18.33
N LYS A 444 -20.31 7.49 -19.54
CA LYS A 444 -20.36 6.41 -20.53
C LYS A 444 -19.65 5.14 -20.05
N VAL A 445 -18.56 5.25 -19.28
CA VAL A 445 -17.92 4.07 -18.62
C VAL A 445 -18.88 3.44 -17.62
N LEU A 446 -19.50 4.24 -16.74
CA LEU A 446 -20.45 3.72 -15.75
C LEU A 446 -21.68 3.07 -16.39
N ASP A 447 -22.20 3.69 -17.47
CA ASP A 447 -23.31 3.13 -18.25
C ASP A 447 -22.91 1.80 -18.90
N TYR A 448 -21.73 1.73 -19.50
CA TYR A 448 -21.21 0.49 -20.09
C TYR A 448 -21.10 -0.65 -19.05
N ILE A 449 -20.61 -0.35 -17.84
CA ILE A 449 -20.53 -1.34 -16.76
C ILE A 449 -21.94 -1.83 -16.36
N ILE A 450 -22.91 -0.93 -16.28
CA ILE A 450 -24.31 -1.23 -15.92
C ILE A 450 -24.99 -2.07 -17.02
N GLU A 451 -24.79 -1.73 -18.28
CA GLU A 451 -25.50 -2.30 -19.42
C GLU A 451 -24.83 -3.57 -19.98
N SER A 452 -23.57 -3.87 -19.59
CA SER A 452 -22.82 -5.01 -20.11
C SER A 452 -23.55 -6.34 -19.82
N GLU A 453 -23.80 -7.16 -20.82
CA GLU A 453 -24.35 -8.50 -20.64
C GLU A 453 -23.37 -9.43 -19.90
N ASN A 454 -22.06 -9.18 -20.07
CA ASN A 454 -20.98 -9.94 -19.42
C ASN A 454 -20.10 -9.00 -18.59
N PRO A 455 -20.52 -8.63 -17.37
CA PRO A 455 -19.76 -7.70 -16.53
C PRO A 455 -18.43 -8.32 -16.07
N ASN A 456 -17.38 -7.50 -16.04
CA ASN A 456 -16.08 -7.92 -15.50
C ASN A 456 -16.11 -7.88 -13.96
N LYS A 457 -16.54 -8.97 -13.34
CA LYS A 457 -16.69 -9.08 -11.88
C LYS A 457 -15.38 -9.00 -11.10
N GLU A 458 -14.22 -9.10 -11.76
CA GLU A 458 -12.91 -8.92 -11.12
C GLU A 458 -12.39 -7.47 -11.20
N LEU A 459 -13.08 -6.60 -11.94
CA LEU A 459 -12.67 -5.21 -12.11
C LEU A 459 -12.74 -4.41 -10.80
N LYS A 460 -11.66 -3.68 -10.51
CA LYS A 460 -11.61 -2.64 -9.48
C LYS A 460 -11.70 -1.27 -10.16
N LEU A 461 -12.77 -0.54 -9.87
CA LEU A 461 -13.01 0.80 -10.40
C LEU A 461 -12.55 1.86 -9.42
N SER A 462 -11.74 2.81 -9.89
CA SER A 462 -11.33 3.99 -9.12
C SER A 462 -11.71 5.27 -9.84
N ILE A 463 -12.26 6.25 -9.13
CA ILE A 463 -12.64 7.55 -9.69
C ILE A 463 -11.97 8.64 -8.86
N ASN A 464 -11.16 9.50 -9.51
CA ASN A 464 -10.50 10.63 -8.87
C ASN A 464 -11.32 11.91 -9.09
N SER A 465 -12.20 12.24 -8.18
CA SER A 465 -13.02 13.47 -8.24
C SER A 465 -12.62 14.46 -7.15
N ASN A 466 -12.66 15.76 -7.46
CA ASN A 466 -12.48 16.81 -6.46
C ASN A 466 -13.69 16.95 -5.53
N LEU A 467 -14.83 16.28 -5.84
CA LEU A 467 -16.11 16.30 -5.13
C LEU A 467 -16.69 17.71 -4.86
N GLY A 468 -16.14 18.74 -5.50
CA GLY A 468 -16.66 20.11 -5.46
C GLY A 468 -17.49 20.48 -6.70
N VAL A 469 -18.04 19.48 -7.36
CA VAL A 469 -18.97 19.63 -8.49
C VAL A 469 -20.41 19.90 -8.00
N PRO A 470 -21.34 20.30 -8.89
CA PRO A 470 -22.77 20.40 -8.55
C PRO A 470 -23.31 19.12 -7.91
N ASP A 471 -24.20 19.27 -6.91
CA ASP A 471 -24.69 18.17 -6.08
C ASP A 471 -25.44 17.10 -6.92
N GLU A 472 -26.08 17.51 -8.02
CA GLU A 472 -26.77 16.62 -8.96
C GLU A 472 -25.80 15.60 -9.60
N LEU A 473 -24.54 15.99 -9.82
CA LEU A 473 -23.54 15.07 -10.36
C LEU A 473 -23.07 14.06 -9.30
N VAL A 474 -22.97 14.49 -8.05
CA VAL A 474 -22.65 13.58 -6.93
C VAL A 474 -23.82 12.60 -6.70
N ASP A 475 -25.06 13.08 -6.77
CA ASP A 475 -26.25 12.22 -6.66
C ASP A 475 -26.33 11.21 -7.80
N LYS A 476 -26.06 11.64 -9.02
CA LYS A 476 -25.98 10.76 -10.18
C LYS A 476 -24.87 9.70 -10.02
N LEU A 477 -23.70 10.09 -9.49
CA LEU A 477 -22.61 9.17 -9.21
C LEU A 477 -23.05 8.10 -8.19
N ILE A 478 -23.65 8.52 -7.09
CA ILE A 478 -24.14 7.62 -6.03
C ILE A 478 -25.15 6.62 -6.60
N LEU A 479 -26.13 7.07 -7.39
CA LEU A 479 -27.15 6.20 -7.98
C LEU A 479 -26.51 5.13 -8.88
N LYS A 480 -25.58 5.51 -9.76
CA LYS A 480 -24.92 4.56 -10.66
C LYS A 480 -24.01 3.58 -9.92
N LEU A 481 -23.25 4.04 -8.95
CA LEU A 481 -22.38 3.18 -8.15
C LEU A 481 -23.21 2.24 -7.25
N ASP A 482 -24.31 2.70 -6.68
CA ASP A 482 -25.21 1.86 -5.89
C ASP A 482 -25.79 0.70 -6.74
N GLN A 483 -26.20 0.99 -7.99
CA GLN A 483 -26.65 -0.04 -8.92
C GLN A 483 -25.52 -1.04 -9.25
N ILE A 484 -24.32 -0.55 -9.62
CA ILE A 484 -23.15 -1.39 -9.95
C ILE A 484 -22.81 -2.32 -8.79
N ILE A 485 -22.85 -1.80 -7.55
CA ILE A 485 -22.51 -2.56 -6.33
C ILE A 485 -23.58 -3.58 -5.98
N LYS A 486 -24.86 -3.20 -6.06
CA LYS A 486 -26.00 -4.08 -5.74
C LYS A 486 -26.14 -5.24 -6.72
N GLU A 487 -25.86 -4.98 -7.99
CA GLU A 487 -25.91 -5.99 -9.05
C GLU A 487 -24.59 -6.80 -9.16
N GLU A 488 -23.60 -6.54 -8.27
CA GLU A 488 -22.30 -7.22 -8.23
C GLU A 488 -21.60 -7.27 -9.59
N ARG A 489 -21.63 -6.12 -10.31
CA ARG A 489 -21.12 -6.03 -11.67
C ARG A 489 -19.60 -5.95 -11.75
N ILE A 490 -18.96 -5.46 -10.68
CA ILE A 490 -17.51 -5.34 -10.52
C ILE A 490 -17.11 -5.73 -9.10
N LYS A 491 -15.82 -5.93 -8.87
CA LYS A 491 -15.26 -6.38 -7.58
C LYS A 491 -15.23 -5.30 -6.53
N GLU A 492 -14.81 -4.09 -6.90
CA GLU A 492 -14.48 -3.04 -5.95
C GLU A 492 -14.67 -1.64 -6.55
N VAL A 493 -15.11 -0.69 -5.73
CA VAL A 493 -15.19 0.73 -6.07
C VAL A 493 -14.45 1.55 -5.02
N ILE A 494 -13.54 2.43 -5.47
CA ILE A 494 -12.84 3.38 -4.63
C ILE A 494 -13.00 4.78 -5.21
N ILE A 495 -13.33 5.75 -4.36
CA ILE A 495 -13.37 7.16 -4.74
C ILE A 495 -12.16 7.86 -4.15
N PHE A 496 -11.32 8.44 -5.01
CA PHE A 496 -10.24 9.32 -4.61
C PHE A 496 -10.72 10.76 -4.69
N THR A 497 -10.49 11.52 -3.63
CA THR A 497 -10.72 12.96 -3.62
C THR A 497 -9.48 13.68 -3.15
N SER A 498 -9.45 15.01 -3.29
CA SER A 498 -8.24 15.77 -3.03
C SER A 498 -8.49 16.86 -2.00
N CYS A 499 -7.68 16.88 -0.93
CA CYS A 499 -7.69 17.94 0.07
C CYS A 499 -6.32 18.05 0.74
N ASP A 500 -5.70 19.24 0.70
CA ASP A 500 -4.33 19.45 1.16
C ASP A 500 -4.23 20.18 2.51
N ALA A 501 -5.32 20.82 2.95
CA ALA A 501 -5.39 21.66 4.14
C ALA A 501 -6.81 21.66 4.70
N TYR A 502 -7.08 22.44 5.75
CA TYR A 502 -8.41 22.52 6.37
C TYR A 502 -9.05 23.89 6.16
N GLY A 503 -10.38 23.90 5.87
CA GLY A 503 -11.19 25.12 5.79
C GLY A 503 -10.72 26.08 4.69
N THR A 504 -10.71 27.35 4.98
CA THR A 504 -10.35 28.43 4.03
C THR A 504 -8.92 28.31 3.48
N GLN A 505 -8.00 27.66 4.22
CA GLN A 505 -6.65 27.38 3.72
C GLN A 505 -6.66 26.34 2.59
N ALA A 506 -7.55 25.35 2.65
CA ALA A 506 -7.77 24.41 1.55
C ALA A 506 -8.40 25.12 0.33
N GLU A 507 -9.34 26.02 0.55
CA GLU A 507 -10.01 26.82 -0.49
C GLU A 507 -9.04 27.77 -1.21
N TYR A 508 -8.11 28.38 -0.49
CA TYR A 508 -7.03 29.16 -1.10
C TYR A 508 -6.13 28.32 -1.99
N SER A 509 -5.63 27.19 -1.45
CA SER A 509 -4.72 26.28 -2.17
C SER A 509 -5.39 25.64 -3.39
N ARG A 510 -6.70 25.37 -3.29
CA ARG A 510 -7.53 24.74 -4.34
C ARG A 510 -8.64 25.69 -4.78
N TYR A 511 -8.26 26.83 -5.36
CA TYR A 511 -9.20 27.88 -5.75
C TYR A 511 -10.39 27.33 -6.57
N GLY A 512 -11.59 27.59 -6.09
CA GLY A 512 -12.85 27.02 -6.56
C GLY A 512 -13.41 25.92 -5.68
N MET A 513 -12.67 25.49 -4.66
CA MET A 513 -13.13 24.57 -3.63
C MET A 513 -14.02 25.30 -2.61
N GLU A 514 -15.08 24.66 -2.20
CA GLU A 514 -15.87 24.95 -0.99
C GLU A 514 -15.65 23.76 -0.03
N PHE A 515 -14.83 23.98 1.02
CA PHE A 515 -14.36 22.90 1.90
C PHE A 515 -15.51 22.10 2.51
N ASP A 516 -16.50 22.79 3.06
CA ASP A 516 -17.63 22.12 3.72
C ASP A 516 -18.48 21.32 2.71
N ARG A 517 -18.65 21.84 1.50
CA ARG A 517 -19.34 21.11 0.42
C ARG A 517 -18.64 19.81 0.07
N VAL A 518 -17.33 19.83 -0.09
CA VAL A 518 -16.55 18.61 -0.38
C VAL A 518 -16.72 17.59 0.74
N PHE A 519 -16.60 18.01 2.00
CA PHE A 519 -16.78 17.10 3.13
C PHE A 519 -18.24 16.61 3.30
N ASN A 520 -19.23 17.44 3.00
CA ASN A 520 -20.64 17.02 2.94
C ASN A 520 -20.87 15.98 1.85
N ASN A 521 -20.24 16.12 0.68
CA ASN A 521 -20.28 15.12 -0.38
C ASN A 521 -19.58 13.81 -0.01
N ILE A 522 -18.44 13.87 0.69
CA ILE A 522 -17.80 12.68 1.28
C ILE A 522 -18.77 11.99 2.25
N ASP A 523 -19.40 12.75 3.14
CA ASP A 523 -20.39 12.24 4.11
C ASP A 523 -21.57 11.54 3.42
N LYS A 524 -22.10 12.17 2.39
CA LYS A 524 -23.22 11.66 1.57
C LYS A 524 -22.86 10.34 0.88
N ILE A 525 -21.67 10.26 0.27
CA ILE A 525 -21.15 9.06 -0.37
C ILE A 525 -20.99 7.93 0.66
N LEU A 526 -20.30 8.20 1.78
CA LEU A 526 -20.04 7.21 2.81
C LEU A 526 -21.32 6.71 3.50
N THR A 527 -22.35 7.54 3.58
CA THR A 527 -23.66 7.17 4.15
C THR A 527 -24.47 6.32 3.18
N LYS A 528 -24.45 6.63 1.88
CA LYS A 528 -25.30 5.97 0.88
C LYS A 528 -24.64 4.70 0.29
N LEU A 529 -23.33 4.66 0.24
CA LEU A 529 -22.54 3.56 -0.34
C LEU A 529 -21.71 2.89 0.75
N GLU A 530 -22.33 2.01 1.52
CA GLU A 530 -21.70 1.38 2.69
C GLU A 530 -20.47 0.55 2.38
N LYS A 531 -20.32 0.02 1.16
CA LYS A 531 -19.15 -0.76 0.74
C LYS A 531 -17.99 0.11 0.24
N VAL A 532 -18.24 1.35 -0.19
CA VAL A 532 -17.23 2.22 -0.81
C VAL A 532 -16.28 2.82 0.21
N THR A 533 -15.00 2.84 -0.12
CA THR A 533 -13.97 3.60 0.60
C THR A 533 -13.66 4.90 -0.15
N VAL A 534 -13.56 6.01 0.57
CA VAL A 534 -13.07 7.28 0.05
C VAL A 534 -11.62 7.47 0.48
N VAL A 535 -10.75 7.87 -0.45
CA VAL A 535 -9.33 8.17 -0.17
C VAL A 535 -9.10 9.66 -0.41
N ILE A 536 -8.74 10.40 0.62
CA ILE A 536 -8.28 11.79 0.49
C ILE A 536 -6.82 11.76 0.07
N MET A 537 -6.55 12.14 -1.17
CA MET A 537 -5.20 12.38 -1.67
C MET A 537 -4.78 13.80 -1.28
N SER A 538 -3.85 13.89 -0.37
CA SER A 538 -3.26 15.16 0.04
C SER A 538 -1.89 15.33 -0.60
N THR A 539 -1.74 16.38 -1.40
CA THR A 539 -0.44 16.81 -1.94
C THR A 539 0.14 17.85 -1.01
N PHE A 540 0.83 17.38 0.03
CA PHE A 540 1.35 18.21 1.10
C PHE A 540 2.33 19.27 0.57
N ASN A 541 2.07 20.55 0.84
CA ASN A 541 2.79 21.68 0.30
C ASN A 541 2.85 22.84 1.31
N VAL A 542 3.39 23.98 0.93
CA VAL A 542 3.54 25.16 1.80
C VAL A 542 2.21 25.62 2.43
N PHE A 543 1.09 25.47 1.73
CA PHE A 543 -0.24 25.87 2.21
C PHE A 543 -0.89 24.81 3.11
N SER A 544 -0.30 23.63 3.24
CA SER A 544 -0.86 22.55 4.07
C SER A 544 -0.51 22.70 5.54
N VAL A 545 0.67 23.20 5.84
CA VAL A 545 1.37 23.04 7.12
C VAL A 545 0.53 23.45 8.33
N TYR A 546 -0.05 24.63 8.33
CA TYR A 546 -0.61 25.23 9.55
C TYR A 546 -2.01 24.72 9.92
N SER A 547 -2.73 24.13 8.98
CA SER A 547 -4.06 23.55 9.25
C SER A 547 -4.13 22.03 9.11
N TYR A 548 -3.02 21.37 8.80
CA TYR A 548 -3.02 19.93 8.53
C TYR A 548 -3.47 19.08 9.71
N GLU A 549 -3.13 19.51 10.94
CA GLU A 549 -3.61 18.85 12.15
C GLU A 549 -5.15 18.84 12.23
N LYS A 550 -5.79 19.93 11.82
CA LYS A 550 -7.26 20.01 11.78
C LYS A 550 -7.84 19.08 10.72
N LEU A 551 -7.16 18.94 9.57
CA LEU A 551 -7.54 17.97 8.54
C LEU A 551 -7.42 16.53 9.06
N ILE A 552 -6.31 16.17 9.70
CA ILE A 552 -6.12 14.85 10.33
C ILE A 552 -7.26 14.55 11.32
N LYS A 553 -7.60 15.50 12.20
CA LYS A 553 -8.69 15.36 13.18
C LYS A 553 -10.06 15.22 12.50
N LYS A 554 -10.33 15.97 11.43
CA LYS A 554 -11.56 15.86 10.63
C LYS A 554 -11.67 14.47 9.99
N VAL A 555 -10.58 13.99 9.37
CA VAL A 555 -10.54 12.62 8.79
C VAL A 555 -10.82 11.57 9.87
N TYR A 556 -10.19 11.68 11.03
CA TYR A 556 -10.46 10.75 12.13
C TYR A 556 -11.93 10.74 12.56
N SER A 557 -12.56 11.91 12.68
CA SER A 557 -13.98 12.00 13.03
C SER A 557 -14.90 11.28 12.02
N TYR A 558 -14.54 11.33 10.73
CA TYR A 558 -15.27 10.62 9.67
C TYR A 558 -15.00 9.12 9.67
N LYS A 559 -13.77 8.69 9.98
CA LYS A 559 -13.44 7.28 10.19
C LYS A 559 -14.33 6.69 11.30
N VAL A 560 -14.47 7.39 12.43
CA VAL A 560 -15.34 6.97 13.54
C VAL A 560 -16.81 6.96 13.14
N LYS A 561 -17.29 8.04 12.50
CA LYS A 561 -18.70 8.20 12.12
C LYS A 561 -19.19 7.12 11.16
N HIS A 562 -18.38 6.75 10.17
CA HIS A 562 -18.76 5.88 9.06
C HIS A 562 -18.15 4.47 9.12
N PHE A 563 -17.65 4.08 10.27
CA PHE A 563 -17.11 2.73 10.44
C PHE A 563 -18.19 1.67 10.19
N ASN A 564 -17.84 0.66 9.40
CA ASN A 564 -18.58 -0.58 9.27
C ASN A 564 -17.64 -1.71 8.76
N THR A 565 -18.06 -2.97 8.90
CA THR A 565 -17.26 -4.15 8.56
C THR A 565 -17.44 -4.63 7.11
N VAL A 566 -18.33 -4.00 6.33
CA VAL A 566 -18.66 -4.44 4.96
C VAL A 566 -17.87 -3.68 3.88
N ARG A 567 -17.03 -2.72 4.26
CA ARG A 567 -16.23 -1.94 3.30
C ARG A 567 -15.09 -2.76 2.71
N TYR A 568 -14.77 -2.48 1.45
CA TYR A 568 -13.71 -3.18 0.74
C TYR A 568 -12.34 -3.10 1.44
N TRP A 569 -12.02 -1.98 2.11
CA TRP A 569 -10.73 -1.74 2.74
C TRP A 569 -10.82 -1.60 4.27
N ASN A 570 -11.88 -2.07 4.87
CA ASN A 570 -12.13 -1.98 6.33
C ASN A 570 -11.98 -0.57 6.91
N SER A 571 -11.90 0.46 6.07
CA SER A 571 -11.83 1.86 6.48
C SER A 571 -12.72 2.71 5.56
N PRO A 572 -13.60 3.54 6.13
CA PRO A 572 -14.48 4.38 5.32
C PRO A 572 -13.72 5.50 4.61
N LEU A 573 -12.72 6.06 5.30
CA LEU A 573 -11.95 7.20 4.83
C LEU A 573 -10.46 6.98 5.09
N ILE A 574 -9.62 7.19 4.09
CA ILE A 574 -8.17 7.04 4.18
C ILE A 574 -7.52 8.38 3.84
N LEU A 575 -6.52 8.80 4.62
CA LEU A 575 -5.70 9.97 4.33
C LEU A 575 -4.40 9.55 3.64
N ASP A 576 -4.36 9.70 2.33
CA ASP A 576 -3.18 9.40 1.52
C ASP A 576 -2.32 10.65 1.32
N THR A 577 -1.33 10.86 2.18
CA THR A 577 -0.47 12.03 2.16
C THR A 577 0.79 11.79 1.33
N SER A 578 0.93 12.51 0.23
CA SER A 578 2.16 12.64 -0.55
C SER A 578 2.67 14.08 -0.44
N PHE A 579 3.95 14.32 -0.73
CA PHE A 579 4.49 15.69 -0.76
C PHE A 579 4.60 16.20 -2.19
N LEU A 580 4.45 17.52 -2.34
CA LEU A 580 4.58 18.21 -3.62
C LEU A 580 6.06 18.20 -4.07
N ARG A 581 6.32 17.65 -5.26
CA ARG A 581 7.65 17.64 -5.89
C ARG A 581 7.85 18.78 -6.85
N PHE A 582 6.79 19.21 -7.52
CA PHE A 582 6.78 20.30 -8.47
C PHE A 582 5.40 20.97 -8.45
N PRO A 583 5.36 22.33 -8.49
CA PRO A 583 6.51 23.24 -8.49
C PRO A 583 7.22 23.30 -7.12
N ASP A 584 8.54 23.42 -7.14
CA ASP A 584 9.41 23.41 -5.95
C ASP A 584 9.24 24.62 -5.04
N PHE A 585 8.88 25.79 -5.60
CA PHE A 585 8.58 26.99 -4.83
C PHE A 585 7.31 26.89 -3.97
N LEU A 586 6.46 25.90 -4.18
CA LEU A 586 5.34 25.58 -3.29
C LEU A 586 5.67 24.43 -2.32
N SER A 587 6.90 23.94 -2.32
CA SER A 587 7.32 22.92 -1.34
C SER A 587 7.30 23.49 0.08
N PHE A 588 6.77 22.73 1.04
CA PHE A 588 6.79 23.10 2.46
C PHE A 588 8.22 23.29 3.01
N ARG A 589 9.23 22.78 2.34
CA ARG A 589 10.65 22.88 2.73
C ARG A 589 11.19 24.30 2.70
N ILE A 590 10.57 25.22 1.92
CA ILE A 590 10.95 26.65 1.92
C ILE A 590 10.70 27.31 3.28
N LEU A 591 9.90 26.67 4.16
CA LEU A 591 9.62 27.13 5.51
C LEU A 591 10.60 26.60 6.56
N LYS A 592 11.72 26.00 6.17
CA LYS A 592 12.64 25.30 7.10
C LYS A 592 13.06 26.16 8.29
N ASP A 593 13.34 27.47 8.07
CA ASP A 593 13.75 28.41 9.11
C ASP A 593 12.58 28.99 9.93
N TYR A 594 11.33 28.66 9.58
CA TYR A 594 10.10 29.23 10.15
C TYR A 594 9.19 28.18 10.78
N LEU A 595 9.57 26.92 10.68
CA LEU A 595 8.75 25.80 11.12
C LEU A 595 9.56 24.85 12.00
N ASP A 596 8.98 24.47 13.14
CA ASP A 596 9.58 23.49 14.04
C ASP A 596 9.20 22.06 13.62
N VAL A 597 10.13 21.12 13.75
CA VAL A 597 9.90 19.69 13.53
C VAL A 597 8.82 19.13 14.46
N GLU A 598 8.63 19.75 15.63
CA GLU A 598 7.58 19.36 16.59
C GLU A 598 6.16 19.37 16.00
N TYR A 599 5.90 20.17 14.95
CA TYR A 599 4.62 20.12 14.23
C TYR A 599 4.34 18.72 13.70
N PHE A 600 5.29 18.12 13.02
CA PHE A 600 5.17 16.79 12.42
C PHE A 600 5.13 15.69 13.48
N GLU A 601 5.91 15.84 14.54
CA GLU A 601 5.94 14.89 15.66
C GLU A 601 4.60 14.85 16.41
N ARG A 602 3.95 16.00 16.57
CA ARG A 602 2.64 16.11 17.19
C ARG A 602 1.57 15.39 16.34
N TRP A 603 1.61 15.55 15.00
CA TRP A 603 0.68 14.85 14.11
C TRP A 603 0.91 13.34 14.13
N GLU A 604 2.16 12.92 14.00
CA GLU A 604 2.55 11.51 14.09
C GLU A 604 2.10 10.89 15.41
N LYS A 605 2.32 11.57 16.53
CA LYS A 605 1.88 11.14 17.85
C LYS A 605 0.35 11.04 17.96
N TYR A 606 -0.38 12.02 17.42
CA TYR A 606 -1.85 11.97 17.38
C TYR A 606 -2.36 10.79 16.56
N MET A 607 -1.80 10.56 15.37
CA MET A 607 -2.21 9.46 14.52
C MET A 607 -1.85 8.10 15.12
N LYS A 608 -0.68 7.96 15.73
CA LYS A 608 -0.28 6.75 16.49
C LYS A 608 -1.19 6.51 17.69
N PHE A 609 -1.60 7.56 18.38
CA PHE A 609 -2.55 7.45 19.49
C PHE A 609 -3.92 6.95 19.03
N ASN A 610 -4.37 7.38 17.86
CA ASN A 610 -5.63 6.99 17.25
C ASN A 610 -5.43 5.95 16.12
N SER A 611 -4.43 5.08 16.24
CA SER A 611 -4.18 4.03 15.25
C SER A 611 -5.06 2.80 15.52
N THR A 612 -5.37 2.06 14.47
CA THR A 612 -6.07 0.77 14.53
C THR A 612 -5.40 -0.22 15.49
N PHE A 613 -4.09 -0.14 15.61
CA PHE A 613 -3.29 -1.03 16.48
C PHE A 613 -3.51 -0.81 17.98
N ARG A 614 -3.91 0.39 18.41
CA ARG A 614 -4.14 0.70 19.83
C ARG A 614 -5.50 0.24 20.34
N SER A 615 -6.50 0.16 19.47
CA SER A 615 -7.83 -0.31 19.83
C SER A 615 -7.84 -1.78 20.26
N LEU A 616 -6.89 -2.59 19.76
CA LEU A 616 -6.72 -3.99 20.17
C LEU A 616 -6.26 -4.17 21.62
N ASN A 617 -5.60 -3.17 22.21
CA ASN A 617 -4.96 -3.31 23.55
C ASN A 617 -5.70 -2.61 24.70
N PHE A 618 -6.70 -1.75 24.45
CA PHE A 618 -7.22 -0.88 25.50
C PHE A 618 -8.72 -1.02 25.83
N HIS A 619 -9.55 -1.64 24.99
CA HIS A 619 -10.98 -1.75 25.28
C HIS A 619 -11.51 -3.18 25.14
N LYS A 620 -11.80 -3.79 26.27
CA LYS A 620 -12.52 -5.07 26.43
C LYS A 620 -14.00 -5.02 26.03
N THR A 621 -14.43 -4.08 25.20
CA THR A 621 -15.83 -3.97 24.74
C THR A 621 -15.87 -3.89 23.25
N GLN A 622 -16.27 -5.02 22.66
CA GLN A 622 -16.92 -5.21 21.35
C GLN A 622 -16.66 -4.19 20.22
N ASP A 623 -16.08 -4.66 19.12
CA ASP A 623 -16.30 -4.18 17.73
C ASP A 623 -15.77 -2.81 17.28
N ILE A 624 -14.67 -2.28 17.84
CA ILE A 624 -14.10 -1.00 17.36
C ILE A 624 -12.68 -1.18 16.80
N ASN A 625 -12.38 -2.30 16.13
CA ASN A 625 -10.99 -2.68 15.87
C ASN A 625 -10.32 -2.00 14.65
N ASP A 626 -11.08 -1.32 13.75
CA ASP A 626 -10.52 -0.78 12.51
C ASP A 626 -10.81 0.72 12.24
N VAL A 627 -11.14 1.47 13.27
CA VAL A 627 -11.56 2.88 13.13
C VAL A 627 -10.40 3.86 12.94
N GLY A 628 -9.20 3.51 13.34
CA GLY A 628 -8.05 4.42 13.42
C GLY A 628 -7.26 4.61 12.13
N PHE A 629 -6.12 5.29 12.27
CA PHE A 629 -5.14 5.43 11.20
C PHE A 629 -4.34 4.14 11.01
N SER A 630 -4.15 3.73 9.79
CA SER A 630 -3.29 2.61 9.43
C SER A 630 -1.81 2.99 9.55
N THR A 631 -0.94 1.99 9.70
CA THR A 631 0.52 2.18 9.67
C THR A 631 0.98 2.93 8.41
N LYS A 632 0.37 2.66 7.26
CA LYS A 632 0.70 3.36 5.99
C LYS A 632 0.40 4.85 6.03
N GLU A 633 -0.73 5.25 6.61
CA GLU A 633 -1.07 6.68 6.75
C GLU A 633 -0.06 7.38 7.67
N ILE A 634 0.35 6.72 8.74
CA ILE A 634 1.35 7.23 9.70
C ILE A 634 2.73 7.33 9.05
N GLU A 635 3.19 6.29 8.35
CA GLU A 635 4.47 6.27 7.62
C GLU A 635 4.61 7.42 6.62
N LYS A 636 3.51 7.85 6.00
CA LYS A 636 3.53 8.98 5.08
C LYS A 636 3.81 10.31 5.79
N ILE A 637 3.29 10.49 7.00
CA ILE A 637 3.62 11.66 7.82
C ILE A 637 5.07 11.59 8.31
N THR A 638 5.54 10.40 8.72
CA THR A 638 6.96 10.18 9.07
C THR A 638 7.89 10.58 7.91
N ARG A 639 7.56 10.20 6.67
CA ARG A 639 8.34 10.61 5.49
C ARG A 639 8.37 12.12 5.26
N ILE A 640 7.26 12.82 5.50
CA ILE A 640 7.23 14.30 5.40
C ILE A 640 8.16 14.90 6.45
N LYS A 641 8.13 14.41 7.68
CA LYS A 641 9.05 14.80 8.75
C LYS A 641 10.52 14.57 8.35
N GLU A 642 10.83 13.36 7.87
CA GLU A 642 12.18 13.01 7.41
C GLU A 642 12.66 13.94 6.29
N MET A 643 11.81 14.22 5.31
CA MET A 643 12.12 15.17 4.23
C MET A 643 12.34 16.60 4.73
N PHE A 644 11.62 17.01 5.76
CA PHE A 644 11.81 18.35 6.36
C PHE A 644 13.16 18.46 7.06
N VAL A 645 13.60 17.41 7.74
CA VAL A 645 14.88 17.39 8.47
C VAL A 645 16.07 17.25 7.52
N THR A 646 15.90 16.57 6.38
CA THR A 646 17.01 16.25 5.47
C THR A 646 17.44 17.48 4.66
N ASP A 647 18.71 17.85 4.72
CA ASP A 647 19.33 18.90 3.92
C ASP A 647 19.72 18.39 2.52
N ALA A 648 18.76 18.33 1.62
CA ALA A 648 19.04 18.02 0.22
C ALA A 648 18.71 19.24 -0.66
N GLU A 649 19.59 20.20 -0.74
CA GLU A 649 19.62 21.20 -1.80
C GLU A 649 20.29 20.62 -3.05
N SER A 650 19.70 20.83 -4.22
CA SER A 650 20.46 20.67 -5.46
C SER A 650 21.15 22.00 -5.79
N PRO A 651 22.36 21.98 -6.40
CA PRO A 651 23.07 23.20 -6.76
C PRO A 651 22.26 24.16 -7.66
N GLU A 652 21.27 23.64 -8.37
CA GLU A 652 20.43 24.40 -9.32
C GLU A 652 19.16 24.98 -8.68
N ARG A 653 18.81 24.56 -7.46
CA ARG A 653 17.57 24.93 -6.76
C ARG A 653 17.88 25.29 -5.32
N THR A 654 18.33 26.52 -5.11
CA THR A 654 18.52 27.05 -3.76
C THR A 654 17.16 27.39 -3.14
N PHE A 655 17.02 27.21 -1.83
CA PHE A 655 15.80 27.63 -1.11
C PHE A 655 15.51 29.13 -1.31
N GLU A 656 16.53 29.97 -1.41
CA GLU A 656 16.40 31.40 -1.64
C GLU A 656 15.67 31.70 -2.96
N ARG A 657 16.04 31.03 -4.04
CA ARG A 657 15.35 31.16 -5.31
C ARG A 657 13.89 30.70 -5.21
N CYS A 658 13.64 29.57 -4.53
CA CYS A 658 12.28 29.06 -4.32
C CYS A 658 11.45 30.03 -3.47
N LYS A 659 12.02 30.65 -2.43
CA LYS A 659 11.36 31.69 -1.63
C LYS A 659 10.94 32.89 -2.49
N LEU A 660 11.84 33.41 -3.33
CA LEU A 660 11.53 34.50 -4.24
C LEU A 660 10.46 34.13 -5.28
N ASP A 661 10.56 32.95 -5.88
CA ASP A 661 9.55 32.45 -6.83
C ASP A 661 8.19 32.26 -6.13
N PHE A 662 8.18 31.81 -4.88
CA PHE A 662 6.97 31.73 -4.06
C PHE A 662 6.33 33.12 -3.88
N LEU A 663 7.11 34.12 -3.49
CA LEU A 663 6.62 35.51 -3.31
C LEU A 663 6.01 36.02 -4.63
N ASN A 664 6.76 35.94 -5.74
CA ASN A 664 6.29 36.39 -7.05
C ASN A 664 5.03 35.67 -7.49
N PHE A 665 4.96 34.34 -7.25
CA PHE A 665 3.79 33.55 -7.54
C PHE A 665 2.57 34.00 -6.74
N ILE A 666 2.68 34.10 -5.41
CA ILE A 666 1.52 34.48 -4.57
C ILE A 666 1.02 35.91 -4.91
N ARG A 667 1.90 36.86 -5.18
CA ARG A 667 1.48 38.24 -5.54
C ARG A 667 0.70 38.30 -6.85
N GLU A 668 1.12 37.54 -7.87
CA GLU A 668 0.38 37.43 -9.13
C GLU A 668 -0.90 36.56 -8.97
N TYR A 669 -0.84 35.50 -8.15
CA TYR A 669 -1.97 34.65 -7.84
C TYR A 669 -3.10 35.42 -7.13
N GLU A 670 -2.73 36.25 -6.17
CA GLU A 670 -3.63 37.14 -5.43
C GLU A 670 -4.28 38.18 -6.33
N LYS A 671 -3.47 38.83 -7.16
CA LYS A 671 -3.94 39.85 -8.11
C LYS A 671 -5.00 39.28 -9.06
N ARG A 672 -4.78 38.08 -9.60
CA ARG A 672 -5.71 37.45 -10.52
C ARG A 672 -7.00 36.98 -9.84
N ARG A 673 -7.03 36.82 -8.52
CA ARG A 673 -8.15 36.23 -7.74
C ARG A 673 -8.79 37.20 -6.74
N GLY A 674 -8.21 38.37 -6.54
CA GLY A 674 -8.74 39.38 -5.59
C GLY A 674 -8.66 38.93 -4.13
N MET A 675 -7.62 38.19 -3.75
CA MET A 675 -7.41 37.67 -2.39
C MET A 675 -6.01 38.00 -1.90
N LYS A 676 -5.75 37.86 -0.60
CA LYS A 676 -4.42 38.03 0.00
C LYS A 676 -4.01 36.83 0.81
N CYS A 677 -2.80 36.33 0.59
CA CYS A 677 -2.29 35.12 1.28
C CYS A 677 -2.32 35.28 2.80
N GLU A 678 -1.92 36.42 3.30
CA GLU A 678 -1.83 36.71 4.73
C GLU A 678 -3.19 36.72 5.45
N GLU A 679 -4.31 36.88 4.72
CA GLU A 679 -5.66 36.75 5.26
C GLU A 679 -6.03 35.29 5.53
N TYR A 680 -5.54 34.37 4.69
CA TYR A 680 -5.76 32.93 4.81
C TYR A 680 -4.69 32.25 5.64
N PHE A 681 -3.46 32.76 5.61
CA PHE A 681 -2.28 32.22 6.28
C PHE A 681 -1.56 33.34 7.07
N PRO A 682 -2.14 33.83 8.18
CA PRO A 682 -1.47 34.85 9.00
C PRO A 682 -0.11 34.36 9.53
N GLU A 683 0.10 33.06 9.64
CA GLU A 683 1.34 32.41 10.05
C GLU A 683 2.48 32.63 9.03
N LEU A 684 2.16 32.82 7.74
CA LEU A 684 3.15 33.12 6.70
C LEU A 684 3.56 34.61 6.64
N SER A 685 2.89 35.48 7.38
CA SER A 685 3.12 36.96 7.29
C SER A 685 4.57 37.35 7.58
N LYS A 686 5.22 36.68 8.56
CA LYS A 686 6.63 36.94 8.86
C LYS A 686 7.53 36.46 7.71
N PHE A 687 7.32 35.24 7.25
CA PHE A 687 8.07 34.62 6.15
C PHE A 687 8.01 35.50 4.87
N ILE A 688 6.81 35.98 4.52
CA ILE A 688 6.60 36.83 3.35
C ILE A 688 7.35 38.17 3.51
N LYS A 689 7.22 38.82 4.68
CA LYS A 689 7.91 40.10 4.96
C LYS A 689 9.43 39.96 4.95
N ASP A 690 9.96 38.87 5.45
CA ASP A 690 11.41 38.64 5.46
C ASP A 690 11.93 38.50 4.01
N ILE A 691 11.21 37.78 3.12
CA ILE A 691 11.57 37.70 1.70
C ILE A 691 11.48 39.09 1.02
N GLU A 692 10.43 39.87 1.28
CA GLU A 692 10.28 41.25 0.74
C GLU A 692 11.43 42.12 1.18
N TYR A 693 11.82 42.05 2.46
CA TYR A 693 12.93 42.82 3.00
C TYR A 693 14.28 42.44 2.40
N GLU A 694 14.57 41.14 2.31
CA GLU A 694 15.82 40.61 1.75
C GLU A 694 16.00 40.96 0.27
N ASN A 695 14.91 41.01 -0.49
CA ASN A 695 14.94 41.35 -1.91
C ASN A 695 14.65 42.82 -2.21
N LYS A 696 14.46 43.69 -1.19
CA LYS A 696 14.15 45.11 -1.32
C LYS A 696 12.93 45.40 -2.23
N ILE A 697 11.93 44.56 -2.15
CA ILE A 697 10.67 44.65 -2.90
C ILE A 697 9.62 45.39 -2.09
#